data_3d88072f1790783972148aadc91c58c2
#
_entry.id   3d88072f1790783972148aadc91c58c2
#
_cell.length_a   1.000
_cell.length_b   1.000
_cell.length_c   1.000
_cell.angle_alpha   90.00
_cell.angle_beta   90.00
_cell.angle_gamma   90.00
#
_symmetry.space_group_name_H-M   'P 1'
#
loop_
_entity.id
_entity.type
_entity.pdbx_description
1 polymer ?
#
loop_
_entity_poly.entity_id
_entity_poly.type
_entity_poly.pdbx_seq_one_letter_code
_entity_poly.pdbx_strand_id
1 'polypeptide(L)'
;MEKQQNNYKNRILKKFALILLSILSINLSAQTTEKIDYSSPKSYEIGGIMVNGADNLNNSTLITISGLTVGETIKIPSDNISQAILKLWKEGLFSDVDISIDKIVENTVFLNINLVENSRLSKFKFKGKISKSDITTLKEDLKLMRGKILTQNLINNSTNLIKTYYINKGFLNISVGYLTTVDSAIANSENLIFNINKGKKVKIKEIKIIGRSKLANTNKTFLNRKDTVYALSDKKVRKSMKETKAKNWWRIFKTSKFIDNNYIEDKEKLIAKYNEVGYRDARITSDTTYLNKDNTLSIEINIEEGEPYKFGEINFVGNTVYSSEKLSRQLGIKEGDIFDQSILDARLFGSPDGNDISSLYLDDGYLFFNATPVEIAANNKSIDLEIRVYEGKQARVNKVMIKGNTKTNDHVIMREIRTRPGDLFKRSDIMRSQRELSQMAFFDPEAFDVKVEPDPARNEVDITYVLAEKSASQIQLQGGWGANRIVGSLNLVFDNFSTQNILNRKSWKPLPSGDGQRLALTASSNGAYYQNYNISFTEPWLGGKKPNALTVSLYKSVSSNGQDGDNREAIEILGLTVGLGKRLKYPDDYFTIYNGINFQQYKLVNSQSFFTFKDGFSNNVNYNIRLGRNSVDQLIFPRRGSNFSLSLKVTPPFSLFDGTEDYSTVSDQEKFKFIEYYKWKYKSSWYSAFTDKLVLATKIEMGLLGAYNNNLGVAPFERFYVGGDGLSGMGMVYDGRELISLRGYSNNSISPQTGGTIYNKYTAEMRYALSLNPSSTIYALGFMEAGNAWDNFDNFNPFGVKRSAGFGVRIMLPMIGMMGLDYGWGLDDIAGRPDANGGQFHFSIGQQF
;
A
#
# COMPACT_ATOMS: atom_id res chain seq x y z
N MET A 1 59.99 -6.47 -87.22
CA MET A 1 58.88 -7.38 -87.32
C MET A 1 59.14 -8.75 -86.65
N GLU A 2 60.33 -9.14 -86.42
CA GLU A 2 60.59 -10.48 -85.82
C GLU A 2 60.45 -10.63 -84.32
N LYS A 3 60.52 -9.59 -83.55
CA LYS A 3 60.40 -9.63 -82.07
C LYS A 3 58.94 -9.77 -81.58
N GLN A 4 57.91 -9.47 -82.43
CA GLN A 4 56.48 -9.63 -82.08
C GLN A 4 55.92 -11.02 -82.35
N GLN A 5 56.43 -11.72 -83.26
CA GLN A 5 55.97 -13.09 -83.63
C GLN A 5 56.51 -14.14 -82.61
N ASN A 6 57.63 -13.91 -81.91
CA ASN A 6 58.16 -14.86 -80.97
C ASN A 6 57.45 -14.74 -79.54
N ASN A 7 56.88 -13.57 -79.25
CA ASN A 7 56.07 -13.42 -77.99
C ASN A 7 54.65 -14.05 -78.14
N TYR A 8 54.12 -14.13 -79.33
CA TYR A 8 52.82 -14.74 -79.54
C TYR A 8 52.89 -16.28 -79.58
N LYS A 9 53.98 -16.88 -80.08
CA LYS A 9 54.16 -18.33 -79.96
C LYS A 9 54.46 -18.85 -78.61
N ASN A 10 55.16 -18.08 -77.79
CA ASN A 10 55.43 -18.43 -76.39
C ASN A 10 54.19 -18.26 -75.46
N ARG A 11 53.31 -17.36 -75.78
CA ARG A 11 52.01 -17.23 -75.10
C ARG A 11 51.00 -18.35 -75.44
N ILE A 12 51.00 -18.85 -76.69
CA ILE A 12 50.17 -19.96 -77.11
C ILE A 12 50.74 -21.28 -76.54
N LEU A 13 52.02 -21.50 -76.51
CA LEU A 13 52.63 -22.67 -75.90
C LEU A 13 52.37 -22.72 -74.37
N LYS A 14 52.50 -21.61 -73.69
CA LYS A 14 52.13 -21.50 -72.23
C LYS A 14 50.68 -21.76 -71.92
N LYS A 15 49.77 -21.32 -72.82
CA LYS A 15 48.34 -21.61 -72.69
C LYS A 15 48.02 -23.05 -72.95
N PHE A 16 48.67 -23.67 -73.91
CA PHE A 16 48.54 -25.09 -74.24
C PHE A 16 49.12 -25.98 -73.11
N ALA A 17 50.25 -25.60 -72.50
CA ALA A 17 50.85 -26.30 -71.38
C ALA A 17 49.96 -26.20 -70.13
N LEU A 18 49.32 -25.05 -69.88
CA LEU A 18 48.34 -24.85 -68.75
C LEU A 18 47.06 -25.64 -68.95
N ILE A 19 46.59 -25.75 -70.15
CA ILE A 19 45.38 -26.57 -70.56
C ILE A 19 45.74 -28.08 -70.46
N LEU A 20 46.95 -28.53 -70.84
CA LEU A 20 47.35 -29.89 -70.67
C LEU A 20 47.63 -30.27 -69.17
N LEU A 21 48.09 -29.34 -68.36
CA LEU A 21 48.20 -29.55 -66.89
C LEU A 21 46.83 -29.56 -66.18
N SER A 22 45.83 -28.84 -66.70
CA SER A 22 44.48 -28.87 -66.15
C SER A 22 43.69 -30.13 -66.60
N ILE A 23 44.07 -30.75 -67.68
CA ILE A 23 43.46 -32.04 -68.11
C ILE A 23 44.10 -33.23 -67.37
N LEU A 24 45.38 -33.14 -66.93
CA LEU A 24 46.01 -34.18 -66.14
C LEU A 24 45.57 -34.13 -64.64
N SER A 25 45.04 -33.06 -64.20
CA SER A 25 44.55 -32.94 -62.80
C SER A 25 43.11 -33.41 -62.60
N ILE A 26 42.40 -33.86 -63.59
CA ILE A 26 40.99 -34.32 -63.53
C ILE A 26 40.92 -35.84 -63.33
N ASN A 27 42.01 -36.56 -63.23
CA ASN A 27 41.97 -38.00 -63.05
C ASN A 27 42.48 -38.52 -61.66
N LEU A 28 42.38 -37.69 -60.59
CA LEU A 28 42.59 -38.26 -59.28
C LEU A 28 41.46 -37.77 -58.36
N SER A 29 40.59 -38.63 -58.09
CA SER A 29 39.56 -38.69 -57.04
C SER A 29 38.12 -38.80 -57.59
N ALA A 30 37.85 -39.85 -58.35
CA ALA A 30 36.52 -40.43 -58.33
C ALA A 30 36.44 -41.32 -57.10
N GLN A 31 36.27 -40.67 -55.88
CA GLN A 31 35.56 -41.36 -54.82
C GLN A 31 34.12 -41.48 -55.28
N THR A 32 33.70 -42.70 -55.65
CA THR A 32 32.30 -43.04 -55.86
C THR A 32 31.61 -42.84 -54.52
N THR A 33 31.04 -41.64 -54.27
CA THR A 33 30.03 -41.48 -53.28
C THR A 33 28.84 -42.32 -53.66
N GLU A 34 28.68 -43.45 -52.99
CA GLU A 34 27.49 -44.28 -53.15
C GLU A 34 26.28 -43.38 -52.88
N LYS A 35 25.50 -43.12 -53.97
CA LYS A 35 24.29 -42.29 -53.78
C LYS A 35 23.35 -43.07 -52.91
N ILE A 36 23.02 -42.53 -51.70
CA ILE A 36 22.06 -43.08 -50.78
C ILE A 36 20.70 -43.12 -51.47
N ASP A 37 20.18 -44.31 -51.65
CA ASP A 37 18.84 -44.49 -52.16
C ASP A 37 17.83 -44.37 -51.01
N TYR A 38 17.14 -43.26 -50.95
CA TYR A 38 16.11 -42.97 -49.94
C TYR A 38 14.88 -43.89 -50.04
N SER A 39 14.72 -44.63 -51.15
CA SER A 39 13.60 -45.57 -51.34
C SER A 39 13.90 -46.99 -50.84
N SER A 40 15.19 -47.31 -50.58
CA SER A 40 15.62 -48.62 -50.16
C SER A 40 16.68 -48.52 -49.03
N PRO A 41 16.27 -48.31 -47.77
CA PRO A 41 17.18 -48.16 -46.60
C PRO A 41 18.02 -49.40 -46.40
N LYS A 42 19.37 -49.28 -46.44
CA LYS A 42 20.32 -50.37 -46.15
C LYS A 42 20.73 -50.32 -44.67
N SER A 43 21.03 -51.47 -44.10
CA SER A 43 21.56 -51.64 -42.76
C SER A 43 23.07 -51.55 -42.75
N TYR A 44 23.62 -50.68 -41.85
CA TYR A 44 25.06 -50.52 -41.63
C TYR A 44 25.36 -50.56 -40.14
N GLU A 45 26.52 -51.09 -39.81
CA GLU A 45 27.06 -50.98 -38.48
C GLU A 45 27.82 -49.66 -38.28
N ILE A 46 27.62 -48.94 -37.20
CA ILE A 46 28.34 -47.67 -36.93
C ILE A 46 29.80 -47.99 -36.52
N GLY A 47 30.72 -47.79 -37.42
CA GLY A 47 32.17 -48.00 -37.19
C GLY A 47 32.87 -46.91 -36.40
N GLY A 48 32.29 -45.72 -36.41
CA GLY A 48 32.82 -44.56 -35.71
C GLY A 48 31.94 -43.34 -35.89
N ILE A 49 31.97 -42.44 -34.88
CA ILE A 49 31.25 -41.18 -34.87
C ILE A 49 32.27 -40.08 -34.59
N MET A 50 32.38 -39.11 -35.48
CA MET A 50 33.19 -37.92 -35.30
C MET A 50 32.28 -36.73 -34.99
N VAL A 51 32.69 -35.85 -34.09
CA VAL A 51 31.95 -34.62 -33.77
C VAL A 51 32.81 -33.41 -34.14
N ASN A 52 32.29 -32.52 -34.92
CA ASN A 52 32.97 -31.31 -35.37
C ASN A 52 32.18 -30.07 -34.99
N GLY A 53 32.87 -28.96 -34.74
CA GLY A 53 32.25 -27.64 -34.51
C GLY A 53 31.71 -27.40 -33.11
N ALA A 54 32.06 -28.28 -32.14
CA ALA A 54 31.70 -28.12 -30.73
C ALA A 54 32.98 -28.13 -29.86
N ASP A 55 33.86 -27.20 -30.13
CA ASP A 55 35.23 -27.18 -29.54
C ASP A 55 35.24 -26.96 -28.02
N ASN A 56 34.19 -26.41 -27.45
CA ASN A 56 34.05 -26.11 -26.03
C ASN A 56 33.26 -27.18 -25.24
N LEU A 57 32.81 -28.25 -25.91
CA LEU A 57 32.02 -29.32 -25.33
C LEU A 57 32.70 -30.68 -25.46
N ASN A 58 32.38 -31.59 -24.57
CA ASN A 58 32.98 -32.91 -24.61
C ASN A 58 32.26 -33.79 -25.67
N ASN A 59 33.05 -34.20 -26.69
CA ASN A 59 32.55 -34.99 -27.82
C ASN A 59 31.86 -36.30 -27.37
N SER A 60 32.40 -36.99 -26.37
CA SER A 60 31.79 -38.26 -25.87
C SER A 60 30.39 -38.02 -25.26
N THR A 61 30.20 -36.86 -24.57
CA THR A 61 28.92 -36.47 -24.01
C THR A 61 27.91 -36.16 -25.13
N LEU A 62 28.33 -35.49 -26.20
CA LEU A 62 27.48 -35.16 -27.33
C LEU A 62 27.06 -36.42 -28.09
N ILE A 63 27.96 -37.39 -28.29
CA ILE A 63 27.64 -38.70 -28.86
C ILE A 63 26.59 -39.40 -27.98
N THR A 64 26.75 -39.42 -26.66
CA THR A 64 25.79 -40.00 -25.74
C THR A 64 24.41 -39.33 -25.81
N ILE A 65 24.36 -38.01 -25.88
CA ILE A 65 23.11 -37.25 -26.03
C ILE A 65 22.41 -37.57 -27.36
N SER A 66 23.18 -37.76 -28.45
CA SER A 66 22.61 -38.11 -29.74
C SER A 66 21.90 -39.46 -29.70
N GLY A 67 22.32 -40.36 -28.81
CA GLY A 67 21.80 -41.68 -28.66
C GLY A 67 22.31 -42.68 -29.73
N LEU A 68 23.35 -42.26 -30.51
CA LEU A 68 24.03 -43.15 -31.45
C LEU A 68 25.21 -43.82 -30.74
N THR A 69 25.37 -45.10 -30.93
CA THR A 69 26.47 -45.90 -30.34
C THR A 69 27.31 -46.58 -31.37
N VAL A 70 28.63 -46.55 -31.21
CA VAL A 70 29.54 -47.29 -32.09
C VAL A 70 29.33 -48.79 -31.86
N GLY A 71 29.26 -49.58 -32.97
CA GLY A 71 28.89 -50.99 -32.95
C GLY A 71 27.39 -51.30 -33.09
N GLU A 72 26.52 -50.23 -33.04
CA GLU A 72 25.10 -50.40 -33.29
C GLU A 72 24.79 -50.49 -34.76
N THR A 73 23.86 -51.37 -35.15
CA THR A 73 23.38 -51.49 -36.52
C THR A 73 22.20 -50.54 -36.73
N ILE A 74 22.35 -49.61 -37.69
CA ILE A 74 21.30 -48.62 -38.04
C ILE A 74 20.94 -48.80 -39.54
N LYS A 75 19.73 -48.46 -39.87
CA LYS A 75 19.31 -48.29 -41.27
C LYS A 75 19.59 -46.86 -41.71
N ILE A 76 20.08 -46.66 -42.92
CA ILE A 76 20.31 -45.33 -43.50
C ILE A 76 19.59 -45.23 -44.80
N PRO A 77 18.67 -44.27 -44.99
CA PRO A 77 18.17 -43.33 -44.04
C PRO A 77 17.27 -43.96 -42.96
N SER A 78 17.21 -43.38 -41.73
CA SER A 78 16.37 -43.87 -40.65
C SER A 78 15.90 -42.76 -39.71
N ASP A 79 14.87 -43.07 -38.95
CA ASP A 79 14.37 -42.21 -37.87
C ASP A 79 15.41 -42.02 -36.75
N ASN A 80 16.33 -42.99 -36.56
CA ASN A 80 17.37 -42.87 -35.53
C ASN A 80 18.28 -41.65 -35.77
N ILE A 81 18.66 -41.38 -37.02
CA ILE A 81 19.42 -40.16 -37.37
C ILE A 81 18.61 -38.89 -37.09
N SER A 82 17.33 -38.90 -37.52
CA SER A 82 16.45 -37.74 -37.24
C SER A 82 16.24 -37.51 -35.74
N GLN A 83 16.08 -38.60 -34.95
CA GLN A 83 15.98 -38.47 -33.49
C GLN A 83 17.28 -38.02 -32.85
N ALA A 84 18.44 -38.41 -33.35
CA ALA A 84 19.74 -37.95 -32.88
C ALA A 84 19.89 -36.42 -33.10
N ILE A 85 19.50 -35.92 -34.26
CA ILE A 85 19.47 -34.50 -34.58
C ILE A 85 18.52 -33.77 -33.61
N LEU A 86 17.29 -34.29 -33.43
CA LEU A 86 16.30 -33.67 -32.54
C LEU A 86 16.75 -33.66 -31.07
N LYS A 87 17.41 -34.71 -30.59
CA LYS A 87 17.95 -34.78 -29.23
C LYS A 87 19.02 -33.69 -29.01
N LEU A 88 19.99 -33.62 -29.91
CA LEU A 88 21.06 -32.60 -29.85
C LEU A 88 20.47 -31.18 -29.97
N TRP A 89 19.50 -30.97 -30.86
CA TRP A 89 18.81 -29.68 -31.01
C TRP A 89 18.04 -29.26 -29.76
N LYS A 90 17.39 -30.21 -29.07
CA LYS A 90 16.60 -29.97 -27.88
C LYS A 90 17.44 -29.41 -26.71
N GLU A 91 18.73 -29.68 -26.66
CA GLU A 91 19.63 -29.11 -25.65
C GLU A 91 19.77 -27.59 -25.79
N GLY A 92 19.39 -27.01 -26.94
CA GLY A 92 19.43 -25.56 -27.16
C GLY A 92 20.85 -24.97 -27.21
N LEU A 93 21.86 -25.81 -27.30
CA LEU A 93 23.27 -25.43 -27.33
C LEU A 93 23.73 -25.07 -28.75
N PHE A 94 23.05 -25.55 -29.75
CA PHE A 94 23.46 -25.47 -31.15
C PHE A 94 22.50 -24.62 -31.98
N SER A 95 23.05 -23.86 -32.93
CA SER A 95 22.31 -23.14 -33.96
C SER A 95 22.05 -23.97 -35.19
N ASP A 96 22.88 -24.97 -35.41
CA ASP A 96 22.74 -25.95 -36.49
C ASP A 96 23.28 -27.32 -36.05
N VAL A 97 22.60 -28.37 -36.49
CA VAL A 97 22.93 -29.77 -36.23
C VAL A 97 22.71 -30.57 -37.51
N ASP A 98 23.81 -31.06 -38.09
CA ASP A 98 23.81 -31.87 -39.27
C ASP A 98 24.52 -33.20 -39.03
N ILE A 99 24.02 -34.31 -39.54
CA ILE A 99 24.67 -35.62 -39.44
C ILE A 99 24.91 -36.12 -40.89
N SER A 100 26.16 -36.18 -41.27
CA SER A 100 26.61 -36.65 -42.58
C SER A 100 27.38 -37.94 -42.49
N ILE A 101 27.46 -38.66 -43.60
CA ILE A 101 28.28 -39.85 -43.76
C ILE A 101 29.69 -39.38 -44.17
N ASP A 102 30.67 -39.73 -43.36
CA ASP A 102 32.07 -39.50 -43.72
C ASP A 102 32.53 -40.55 -44.81
N LYS A 103 32.36 -41.82 -44.52
CA LYS A 103 32.65 -42.93 -45.49
C LYS A 103 31.87 -44.18 -45.15
N ILE A 104 31.72 -45.04 -46.15
CA ILE A 104 31.18 -46.36 -45.98
C ILE A 104 32.28 -47.34 -46.41
N VAL A 105 32.57 -48.35 -45.59
CA VAL A 105 33.51 -49.42 -45.86
C VAL A 105 32.78 -50.72 -45.67
N GLU A 106 32.47 -51.39 -46.78
CA GLU A 106 31.67 -52.59 -46.80
C GLU A 106 30.29 -52.42 -46.17
N ASN A 107 30.05 -52.96 -45.00
CA ASN A 107 28.79 -52.85 -44.27
C ASN A 107 28.91 -51.93 -43.03
N THR A 108 30.02 -51.15 -42.91
CA THR A 108 30.29 -50.26 -41.79
C THR A 108 30.23 -48.79 -42.24
N VAL A 109 29.49 -47.94 -41.50
CA VAL A 109 29.32 -46.53 -41.78
C VAL A 109 30.07 -45.69 -40.72
N PHE A 110 30.76 -44.66 -41.16
CA PHE A 110 31.35 -43.65 -40.30
C PHE A 110 30.52 -42.39 -40.40
N LEU A 111 30.06 -41.90 -39.22
CA LEU A 111 29.17 -40.71 -39.17
C LEU A 111 29.93 -39.51 -38.71
N ASN A 112 29.60 -38.35 -39.24
CA ASN A 112 30.12 -37.07 -38.85
C ASN A 112 28.96 -36.16 -38.37
N ILE A 113 29.00 -35.84 -37.07
CA ILE A 113 28.03 -34.93 -36.45
C ILE A 113 28.67 -33.53 -36.54
N ASN A 114 28.14 -32.71 -37.42
CA ASN A 114 28.56 -31.31 -37.60
C ASN A 114 27.66 -30.41 -36.76
N LEU A 115 28.19 -29.68 -35.84
CA LEU A 115 27.50 -28.82 -34.91
C LEU A 115 27.96 -27.40 -35.06
N VAL A 116 27.06 -26.46 -34.98
CA VAL A 116 27.36 -25.02 -34.85
C VAL A 116 26.88 -24.55 -33.49
N GLU A 117 27.80 -24.30 -32.58
CA GLU A 117 27.47 -23.83 -31.23
C GLU A 117 26.78 -22.47 -31.27
N ASN A 118 25.70 -22.31 -30.50
CA ASN A 118 25.16 -21.00 -30.20
C ASN A 118 26.19 -20.17 -29.43
N SER A 119 26.38 -18.93 -29.85
CA SER A 119 27.24 -18.01 -29.13
C SER A 119 26.69 -17.68 -27.72
N ARG A 120 27.57 -17.28 -26.80
CA ARG A 120 27.23 -16.91 -25.44
C ARG A 120 27.19 -15.40 -25.29
N LEU A 121 26.27 -14.92 -24.44
CA LEU A 121 26.17 -13.48 -24.15
C LEU A 121 27.39 -13.00 -23.35
N SER A 122 28.21 -12.14 -23.94
CA SER A 122 29.31 -11.46 -23.21
C SER A 122 28.78 -10.26 -22.45
N LYS A 123 28.16 -9.31 -23.13
CA LYS A 123 27.57 -8.09 -22.56
C LYS A 123 26.31 -7.73 -23.34
N PHE A 124 25.41 -6.98 -22.70
CA PHE A 124 24.31 -6.35 -23.41
C PHE A 124 24.21 -4.86 -23.09
N LYS A 125 23.73 -4.08 -24.06
CA LYS A 125 23.58 -2.63 -23.97
C LYS A 125 22.26 -2.19 -24.64
N PHE A 126 21.75 -1.05 -24.16
CA PHE A 126 20.63 -0.37 -24.80
C PHE A 126 21.12 0.89 -25.49
N LYS A 127 20.69 1.10 -26.76
CA LYS A 127 20.99 2.28 -27.55
C LYS A 127 19.69 3.00 -27.88
N GLY A 128 19.62 4.33 -27.67
CA GLY A 128 18.45 5.16 -27.89
C GLY A 128 18.28 6.22 -26.81
N LYS A 129 17.21 7.01 -26.89
CA LYS A 129 16.89 8.02 -25.84
C LYS A 129 16.17 7.34 -24.66
N ILE A 130 16.93 6.75 -23.76
CA ILE A 130 16.43 5.94 -22.62
C ILE A 130 16.83 6.62 -21.31
N SER A 131 15.93 6.64 -20.32
CA SER A 131 16.25 7.14 -18.98
C SER A 131 17.08 6.13 -18.18
N LYS A 132 17.86 6.62 -17.21
CA LYS A 132 18.63 5.72 -16.32
C LYS A 132 17.74 4.74 -15.55
N SER A 133 16.57 5.20 -15.08
CA SER A 133 15.61 4.33 -14.41
C SER A 133 15.03 3.24 -15.32
N ASP A 134 14.71 3.56 -16.59
CA ASP A 134 14.26 2.55 -17.55
C ASP A 134 15.34 1.46 -17.78
N ILE A 135 16.61 1.87 -17.86
CA ILE A 135 17.73 0.93 -18.03
C ILE A 135 17.84 -0.03 -16.84
N THR A 136 17.68 0.47 -15.61
CA THR A 136 17.73 -0.37 -14.39
C THR A 136 16.59 -1.37 -14.39
N THR A 137 15.35 -0.93 -14.59
CA THR A 137 14.17 -1.82 -14.64
C THR A 137 14.29 -2.86 -15.75
N LEU A 138 14.67 -2.44 -16.98
CA LEU A 138 14.84 -3.38 -18.09
C LEU A 138 15.94 -4.41 -17.84
N LYS A 139 17.02 -4.05 -17.13
CA LYS A 139 18.07 -5.02 -16.75
C LYS A 139 17.54 -6.08 -15.78
N GLU A 140 16.71 -5.66 -14.82
CA GLU A 140 16.08 -6.56 -13.85
C GLU A 140 15.06 -7.48 -14.52
N ASP A 141 14.21 -6.93 -15.38
CA ASP A 141 13.13 -7.68 -16.07
C ASP A 141 13.66 -8.69 -17.07
N LEU A 142 14.70 -8.33 -17.84
CA LEU A 142 15.27 -9.18 -18.90
C LEU A 142 16.02 -10.37 -18.35
N LYS A 143 16.54 -10.30 -17.11
CA LYS A 143 17.31 -11.37 -16.46
C LYS A 143 18.42 -11.95 -17.37
N LEU A 144 19.03 -11.09 -18.20
CA LEU A 144 20.16 -11.46 -19.06
C LEU A 144 21.43 -11.43 -18.25
N MET A 145 22.11 -12.57 -18.18
CA MET A 145 23.39 -12.74 -17.47
C MET A 145 24.49 -13.10 -18.45
N ARG A 146 25.71 -12.69 -18.14
CA ARG A 146 26.90 -13.09 -18.91
C ARG A 146 27.03 -14.62 -18.91
N GLY A 147 27.40 -15.18 -20.06
CA GLY A 147 27.52 -16.61 -20.26
C GLY A 147 26.22 -17.34 -20.66
N LYS A 148 25.07 -16.64 -20.65
CA LYS A 148 23.80 -17.22 -21.13
C LYS A 148 23.88 -17.46 -22.64
N ILE A 149 23.34 -18.61 -23.10
CA ILE A 149 23.33 -18.98 -24.52
C ILE A 149 22.43 -18.01 -25.27
N LEU A 150 22.92 -17.47 -26.35
CA LEU A 150 22.25 -16.45 -27.17
C LEU A 150 21.40 -17.10 -28.28
N THR A 151 20.25 -17.62 -27.90
CA THR A 151 19.30 -18.19 -28.86
C THR A 151 18.43 -17.10 -29.51
N GLN A 152 17.96 -17.35 -30.74
CA GLN A 152 17.01 -16.43 -31.39
C GLN A 152 15.74 -16.22 -30.59
N ASN A 153 15.26 -17.27 -29.89
CA ASN A 153 14.11 -17.19 -28.98
C ASN A 153 14.37 -16.23 -27.82
N LEU A 154 15.55 -16.31 -27.17
CA LEU A 154 15.94 -15.39 -26.10
C LEU A 154 15.95 -13.94 -26.58
N ILE A 155 16.49 -13.68 -27.78
CA ILE A 155 16.55 -12.34 -28.37
C ILE A 155 15.14 -11.82 -28.66
N ASN A 156 14.28 -12.66 -29.26
CA ASN A 156 12.90 -12.31 -29.60
C ASN A 156 12.07 -12.03 -28.33
N ASN A 157 12.17 -12.88 -27.30
CA ASN A 157 11.49 -12.68 -26.02
C ASN A 157 11.95 -11.40 -25.34
N SER A 158 13.27 -11.15 -25.34
CA SER A 158 13.84 -9.90 -24.78
C SER A 158 13.34 -8.67 -25.53
N THR A 159 13.31 -8.73 -26.86
CA THR A 159 12.81 -7.65 -27.73
C THR A 159 11.32 -7.37 -27.47
N ASN A 160 10.51 -8.42 -27.34
CA ASN A 160 9.08 -8.29 -27.04
C ASN A 160 8.85 -7.73 -25.64
N LEU A 161 9.63 -8.16 -24.63
CA LEU A 161 9.56 -7.62 -23.28
C LEU A 161 9.85 -6.11 -23.27
N ILE A 162 10.91 -5.68 -23.97
CA ILE A 162 11.24 -4.26 -24.11
C ILE A 162 10.10 -3.50 -24.81
N LYS A 163 9.51 -4.06 -25.87
CA LYS A 163 8.36 -3.45 -26.56
C LYS A 163 7.18 -3.29 -25.61
N THR A 164 6.78 -4.35 -24.90
CA THR A 164 5.67 -4.36 -23.94
C THR A 164 5.90 -3.34 -22.83
N TYR A 165 7.11 -3.28 -22.28
CA TYR A 165 7.48 -2.29 -21.25
C TYR A 165 7.19 -0.84 -21.71
N TYR A 166 7.58 -0.48 -22.93
CA TYR A 166 7.34 0.87 -23.45
C TYR A 166 5.91 1.11 -23.95
N ILE A 167 5.24 0.09 -24.46
CA ILE A 167 3.81 0.16 -24.79
C ILE A 167 3.01 0.50 -23.52
N ASN A 168 3.30 -0.17 -22.40
CA ASN A 168 2.71 0.11 -21.08
C ASN A 168 3.07 1.50 -20.55
N LYS A 169 4.10 2.14 -21.09
CA LYS A 169 4.42 3.56 -20.82
C LYS A 169 3.75 4.53 -21.82
N GLY A 170 2.98 4.04 -22.79
CA GLY A 170 2.23 4.82 -23.76
C GLY A 170 2.98 5.13 -25.07
N PHE A 171 4.04 4.40 -25.38
CA PHE A 171 4.80 4.52 -26.64
C PHE A 171 4.35 3.44 -27.64
N LEU A 172 3.15 3.58 -28.23
CA LEU A 172 2.58 2.55 -29.09
C LEU A 172 3.38 2.32 -30.38
N ASN A 173 4.07 3.34 -30.89
CA ASN A 173 4.87 3.28 -32.12
C ASN A 173 6.34 2.94 -31.84
N ILE A 174 6.59 2.16 -30.80
CA ILE A 174 7.95 1.72 -30.47
C ILE A 174 8.47 0.73 -31.51
N SER A 175 9.71 0.91 -31.94
CA SER A 175 10.47 -0.10 -32.65
C SER A 175 11.71 -0.49 -31.85
N VAL A 176 11.93 -1.78 -31.73
CA VAL A 176 13.11 -2.36 -31.07
C VAL A 176 13.77 -3.27 -32.06
N GLY A 177 14.96 -2.91 -32.48
CA GLY A 177 15.87 -3.75 -33.23
C GLY A 177 17.00 -4.27 -32.33
N TYR A 178 17.72 -5.26 -32.78
CA TYR A 178 18.91 -5.74 -32.10
C TYR A 178 20.09 -5.85 -33.07
N LEU A 179 21.27 -5.84 -32.54
CA LEU A 179 22.52 -6.08 -33.26
C LEU A 179 23.41 -6.93 -32.37
N THR A 180 23.94 -8.01 -32.92
CA THR A 180 24.97 -8.82 -32.28
C THR A 180 26.34 -8.48 -32.87
N THR A 181 27.36 -8.50 -32.06
CA THR A 181 28.75 -8.28 -32.47
C THR A 181 29.65 -9.24 -31.72
N VAL A 182 30.55 -9.95 -32.43
CA VAL A 182 31.48 -10.87 -31.81
C VAL A 182 32.36 -10.13 -30.78
N ASP A 183 32.56 -10.76 -29.63
CA ASP A 183 33.48 -10.25 -28.61
C ASP A 183 34.87 -10.90 -28.84
N SER A 184 35.79 -10.16 -29.40
CA SER A 184 37.15 -10.65 -29.69
C SER A 184 37.95 -11.06 -28.45
N ALA A 185 37.50 -10.68 -27.25
CA ALA A 185 38.20 -11.00 -26.00
C ALA A 185 37.77 -12.34 -25.40
N ILE A 186 36.66 -12.92 -25.86
CA ILE A 186 36.08 -14.15 -25.29
C ILE A 186 35.62 -15.04 -26.45
N ALA A 187 36.20 -16.24 -26.54
CA ALA A 187 35.84 -17.20 -27.56
C ALA A 187 34.32 -17.55 -27.51
N ASN A 188 33.73 -17.77 -28.65
CA ASN A 188 32.29 -18.11 -28.83
C ASN A 188 31.32 -17.19 -28.04
N SER A 189 31.61 -15.88 -28.02
CA SER A 189 30.83 -14.90 -27.28
C SER A 189 30.46 -13.69 -28.13
N GLU A 190 29.24 -13.19 -27.92
CA GLU A 190 28.72 -12.02 -28.58
C GLU A 190 28.19 -10.97 -27.62
N ASN A 191 28.32 -9.71 -28.04
CA ASN A 191 27.67 -8.57 -27.38
C ASN A 191 26.33 -8.32 -28.06
N LEU A 192 25.28 -8.14 -27.24
CA LEU A 192 23.92 -7.86 -27.71
C LEU A 192 23.57 -6.38 -27.49
N ILE A 193 23.20 -5.69 -28.54
CA ILE A 193 22.83 -4.28 -28.51
C ILE A 193 21.37 -4.13 -28.93
N PHE A 194 20.49 -3.68 -28.00
CA PHE A 194 19.11 -3.36 -28.33
C PHE A 194 19.00 -1.90 -28.78
N ASN A 195 18.60 -1.69 -30.03
CA ASN A 195 18.35 -0.36 -30.59
C ASN A 195 16.87 0.01 -30.36
N ILE A 196 16.60 0.94 -29.42
CA ILE A 196 15.27 1.29 -28.99
C ILE A 196 14.89 2.68 -29.55
N ASN A 197 13.91 2.70 -30.43
CA ASN A 197 13.29 3.92 -30.91
C ASN A 197 11.86 4.01 -30.37
N LYS A 198 11.67 4.83 -29.34
CA LYS A 198 10.37 4.93 -28.62
C LYS A 198 9.29 5.68 -29.41
N GLY A 199 9.66 6.52 -30.37
CA GLY A 199 8.71 7.42 -30.99
C GLY A 199 8.15 8.46 -30.00
N LYS A 200 6.99 9.03 -30.33
CA LYS A 200 6.23 9.94 -29.45
C LYS A 200 5.18 9.17 -28.66
N LYS A 201 4.90 9.63 -27.43
CA LYS A 201 3.79 9.08 -26.62
C LYS A 201 2.46 9.37 -27.31
N VAL A 202 1.64 8.34 -27.45
CA VAL A 202 0.28 8.45 -27.98
C VAL A 202 -0.68 8.75 -26.83
N LYS A 203 -1.49 9.81 -26.99
CA LYS A 203 -2.49 10.24 -26.00
C LYS A 203 -3.88 10.04 -26.58
N ILE A 204 -4.83 9.65 -25.74
CA ILE A 204 -6.22 9.52 -26.10
C ILE A 204 -6.81 10.91 -26.29
N LYS A 205 -7.32 11.21 -27.48
CA LYS A 205 -8.00 12.47 -27.84
C LYS A 205 -9.44 12.48 -27.35
N GLU A 206 -10.16 11.43 -27.73
CA GLU A 206 -11.58 11.28 -27.40
C GLU A 206 -11.97 9.82 -27.24
N ILE A 207 -13.06 9.61 -26.53
CA ILE A 207 -13.74 8.31 -26.39
C ILE A 207 -15.19 8.57 -26.76
N LYS A 208 -15.65 7.96 -27.86
CA LYS A 208 -17.04 8.02 -28.33
C LYS A 208 -17.75 6.73 -27.95
N ILE A 209 -18.94 6.87 -27.40
CA ILE A 209 -19.81 5.74 -27.08
C ILE A 209 -21.03 5.87 -27.98
N ILE A 210 -21.29 4.85 -28.77
CA ILE A 210 -22.38 4.80 -29.80
C ILE A 210 -23.34 3.67 -29.42
N GLY A 211 -24.52 3.67 -30.01
CA GLY A 211 -25.54 2.60 -29.90
C GLY A 211 -26.41 2.72 -28.65
N ARG A 212 -26.26 3.81 -27.84
CA ARG A 212 -27.06 4.01 -26.66
C ARG A 212 -28.50 4.42 -26.95
N SER A 213 -29.45 3.83 -26.22
CA SER A 213 -30.88 4.10 -26.34
C SER A 213 -31.22 5.48 -25.78
N LYS A 214 -32.00 6.26 -26.57
CA LYS A 214 -32.53 7.55 -26.11
C LYS A 214 -33.78 7.29 -25.27
N LEU A 215 -33.73 7.61 -23.98
CA LEU A 215 -34.90 7.57 -23.10
C LEU A 215 -35.82 8.76 -23.39
N ALA A 216 -37.11 8.50 -23.46
CA ALA A 216 -38.11 9.57 -23.56
C ALA A 216 -38.07 10.45 -22.30
N ASN A 217 -37.83 11.74 -22.50
CA ASN A 217 -37.70 12.70 -21.39
C ASN A 217 -39.08 13.08 -20.88
N THR A 218 -39.50 12.57 -19.73
CA THR A 218 -40.77 12.89 -19.07
C THR A 218 -40.69 14.06 -18.07
N ASN A 219 -39.48 14.55 -17.76
CA ASN A 219 -39.30 15.64 -16.79
C ASN A 219 -38.67 16.87 -17.42
N LYS A 220 -39.42 17.96 -17.45
CA LYS A 220 -38.95 19.32 -17.77
C LYS A 220 -38.04 19.79 -16.65
N THR A 221 -36.72 19.87 -16.86
CA THR A 221 -35.80 20.54 -15.92
C THR A 221 -35.91 22.05 -16.06
N PHE A 222 -35.67 22.78 -14.99
CA PHE A 222 -35.82 24.22 -14.77
C PHE A 222 -35.14 25.15 -15.80
N LEU A 223 -34.35 24.61 -16.72
CA LEU A 223 -33.59 25.35 -17.77
C LEU A 223 -33.93 24.92 -19.19
N ASN A 224 -35.11 24.51 -19.53
CA ASN A 224 -35.66 24.32 -20.90
C ASN A 224 -34.65 23.80 -21.99
N ARG A 225 -33.62 23.04 -21.61
CA ARG A 225 -32.72 22.35 -22.54
C ARG A 225 -33.27 20.95 -22.81
N LYS A 226 -33.51 20.66 -24.08
CA LYS A 226 -33.78 19.31 -24.59
C LYS A 226 -32.47 18.48 -24.52
N ASP A 227 -32.06 18.04 -23.36
CA ASP A 227 -30.94 17.12 -23.25
C ASP A 227 -31.44 15.72 -23.52
N THR A 228 -30.78 15.01 -24.42
CA THR A 228 -31.02 13.59 -24.68
C THR A 228 -30.67 12.81 -23.44
N VAL A 229 -31.66 12.18 -22.79
CA VAL A 229 -31.43 11.36 -21.58
C VAL A 229 -31.10 9.94 -22.06
N TYR A 230 -29.99 9.43 -21.60
CA TYR A 230 -29.54 8.06 -21.79
C TYR A 230 -29.63 7.30 -20.45
N ALA A 231 -29.62 5.96 -20.48
CA ALA A 231 -29.58 5.10 -19.29
C ALA A 231 -28.44 5.51 -18.32
N LEU A 232 -27.28 5.75 -18.87
CA LEU A 232 -26.15 6.36 -18.17
C LEU A 232 -25.74 7.66 -18.87
N SER A 233 -25.55 8.74 -18.11
CA SER A 233 -25.02 9.98 -18.67
C SER A 233 -23.57 9.78 -19.17
N ASP A 234 -23.15 10.54 -20.18
CA ASP A 234 -21.78 10.53 -20.72
C ASP A 234 -20.72 10.67 -19.64
N LYS A 235 -21.01 11.48 -18.61
CA LYS A 235 -20.13 11.69 -17.46
C LYS A 235 -19.97 10.41 -16.63
N LYS A 236 -21.07 9.63 -16.40
CA LYS A 236 -21.02 8.36 -15.66
C LYS A 236 -20.27 7.31 -16.47
N VAL A 237 -20.57 7.18 -17.76
CA VAL A 237 -19.90 6.27 -18.69
C VAL A 237 -18.39 6.52 -18.75
N ARG A 238 -17.97 7.76 -18.98
CA ARG A 238 -16.54 8.13 -18.99
C ARG A 238 -15.87 7.99 -17.62
N LYS A 239 -16.64 8.03 -16.53
CA LYS A 239 -16.12 7.85 -15.18
C LYS A 239 -15.89 6.38 -14.84
N SER A 240 -16.68 5.45 -15.41
CA SER A 240 -16.50 4.00 -15.21
C SER A 240 -15.16 3.52 -15.76
N MET A 241 -14.74 4.02 -16.91
CA MET A 241 -13.41 3.76 -17.48
C MET A 241 -12.35 4.49 -16.68
N LYS A 242 -11.81 3.85 -15.62
CA LYS A 242 -10.94 4.51 -14.61
C LYS A 242 -9.56 4.87 -15.14
N GLU A 243 -8.99 4.04 -15.99
CA GLU A 243 -7.61 4.17 -16.49
C GLU A 243 -7.53 4.73 -17.92
N THR A 244 -8.52 4.42 -18.76
CA THR A 244 -8.60 4.89 -20.15
C THR A 244 -9.35 6.21 -20.22
N LYS A 245 -8.62 7.34 -20.32
CA LYS A 245 -9.20 8.66 -20.25
C LYS A 245 -8.72 9.59 -21.36
N ALA A 246 -9.64 10.33 -21.97
CA ALA A 246 -9.30 11.38 -22.94
C ALA A 246 -8.50 12.52 -22.28
N LYS A 247 -7.64 13.17 -23.07
CA LYS A 247 -6.84 14.33 -22.66
C LYS A 247 -7.76 15.47 -22.22
N ASN A 248 -7.52 15.98 -21.01
CA ASN A 248 -8.22 17.16 -20.49
C ASN A 248 -7.22 18.07 -19.79
N TRP A 249 -7.30 19.40 -20.01
CA TRP A 249 -6.36 20.36 -19.47
C TRP A 249 -6.38 20.49 -17.93
N TRP A 250 -7.51 20.17 -17.29
CA TRP A 250 -7.63 20.16 -15.83
C TRP A 250 -6.94 18.98 -15.16
N ARG A 251 -6.47 17.97 -15.89
CA ARG A 251 -5.87 16.75 -15.34
C ARG A 251 -4.35 16.82 -15.35
N ILE A 252 -3.80 17.62 -14.43
CA ILE A 252 -2.35 17.86 -14.34
C ILE A 252 -1.60 16.58 -13.90
N PHE A 253 -2.22 15.74 -13.05
CA PHE A 253 -1.57 14.56 -12.43
C PHE A 253 -1.91 13.20 -13.07
N LYS A 254 -2.86 13.13 -14.00
CA LYS A 254 -3.21 11.86 -14.70
C LYS A 254 -2.86 11.94 -16.17
N THR A 255 -2.05 10.97 -16.62
CA THR A 255 -1.65 10.86 -18.04
C THR A 255 -2.75 10.17 -18.84
N SER A 256 -3.14 10.75 -19.99
CA SER A 256 -4.11 10.18 -20.95
C SER A 256 -3.41 9.20 -21.90
N LYS A 257 -2.71 8.18 -21.35
CA LYS A 257 -2.04 7.14 -22.14
C LYS A 257 -3.05 6.06 -22.55
N PHE A 258 -2.81 5.43 -23.67
CA PHE A 258 -3.50 4.20 -24.02
C PHE A 258 -2.63 3.00 -23.60
N ILE A 259 -3.22 2.06 -22.89
CA ILE A 259 -2.62 0.80 -22.44
C ILE A 259 -3.67 -0.27 -22.66
N ASP A 260 -3.39 -1.26 -23.49
CA ASP A 260 -4.36 -2.28 -23.92
C ASP A 260 -5.00 -3.03 -22.75
N ASN A 261 -4.20 -3.52 -21.81
CA ASN A 261 -4.74 -4.25 -20.65
C ASN A 261 -5.70 -3.38 -19.82
N ASN A 262 -5.35 -2.12 -19.59
CA ASN A 262 -6.21 -1.18 -18.87
C ASN A 262 -7.50 -0.89 -19.65
N TYR A 263 -7.43 -0.87 -20.98
CA TYR A 263 -8.59 -0.67 -21.83
C TYR A 263 -9.54 -1.87 -21.78
N ILE A 264 -9.01 -3.10 -21.76
CA ILE A 264 -9.79 -4.32 -21.61
C ILE A 264 -10.54 -4.29 -20.26
N GLU A 265 -9.83 -4.03 -19.16
CA GLU A 265 -10.45 -3.90 -17.84
C GLU A 265 -11.50 -2.77 -17.78
N ASP A 266 -11.25 -1.64 -18.44
CA ASP A 266 -12.18 -0.52 -18.46
C ASP A 266 -13.44 -0.81 -19.29
N LYS A 267 -13.37 -1.67 -20.32
CA LYS A 267 -14.54 -2.20 -21.03
C LYS A 267 -15.42 -3.06 -20.10
N GLU A 268 -14.82 -3.93 -19.33
CA GLU A 268 -15.53 -4.72 -18.31
C GLU A 268 -16.19 -3.84 -17.27
N LYS A 269 -15.45 -2.84 -16.74
CA LYS A 269 -15.99 -1.85 -15.79
C LYS A 269 -17.12 -1.03 -16.38
N LEU A 270 -17.08 -0.77 -17.70
CA LEU A 270 -18.14 -0.07 -18.41
C LEU A 270 -19.43 -0.89 -18.44
N ILE A 271 -19.34 -2.17 -18.81
CA ILE A 271 -20.50 -3.09 -18.81
C ILE A 271 -21.00 -3.30 -17.37
N ALA A 272 -20.12 -3.55 -16.40
CA ALA A 272 -20.49 -3.64 -15.00
C ALA A 272 -21.29 -2.40 -14.54
N LYS A 273 -20.94 -1.20 -15.04
CA LYS A 273 -21.68 0.03 -14.71
C LYS A 273 -23.08 0.09 -15.31
N TYR A 274 -23.32 -0.53 -16.43
CA TYR A 274 -24.67 -0.72 -17.00
C TYR A 274 -25.45 -1.75 -16.17
N ASN A 275 -24.81 -2.84 -15.77
CA ASN A 275 -25.43 -3.86 -14.92
C ASN A 275 -25.87 -3.29 -13.54
N GLU A 276 -25.06 -2.37 -12.94
CA GLU A 276 -25.42 -1.67 -11.70
C GLU A 276 -26.73 -0.84 -11.78
N VAL A 277 -27.20 -0.54 -12.98
CA VAL A 277 -28.44 0.24 -13.19
C VAL A 277 -29.51 -0.57 -13.92
N GLY A 278 -29.40 -1.90 -13.86
CA GLY A 278 -30.42 -2.84 -14.33
C GLY A 278 -30.26 -3.35 -15.77
N TYR A 279 -29.31 -2.83 -16.51
CA TYR A 279 -29.12 -3.26 -17.92
C TYR A 279 -28.21 -4.51 -17.96
N ARG A 280 -28.80 -5.65 -17.57
CA ARG A 280 -28.10 -6.93 -17.47
C ARG A 280 -27.51 -7.39 -18.81
N ASP A 281 -28.27 -7.21 -19.90
CA ASP A 281 -27.90 -7.68 -21.25
C ASP A 281 -27.01 -6.70 -22.00
N ALA A 282 -26.55 -5.64 -21.34
CA ALA A 282 -25.64 -4.66 -21.94
C ALA A 282 -24.34 -5.32 -22.41
N ARG A 283 -23.98 -5.09 -23.67
CA ARG A 283 -22.77 -5.66 -24.27
C ARG A 283 -22.12 -4.70 -25.23
N ILE A 284 -20.80 -4.83 -25.35
CA ILE A 284 -20.04 -4.13 -26.38
C ILE A 284 -20.11 -4.98 -27.64
N THR A 285 -20.74 -4.46 -28.70
CA THR A 285 -20.88 -5.15 -29.99
C THR A 285 -19.63 -4.99 -30.85
N SER A 286 -18.98 -3.85 -30.77
CA SER A 286 -17.70 -3.60 -31.45
C SER A 286 -16.97 -2.46 -30.78
N ASP A 287 -15.64 -2.48 -30.82
CA ASP A 287 -14.81 -1.38 -30.46
C ASP A 287 -13.69 -1.16 -31.49
N THR A 288 -13.38 0.09 -31.76
CA THR A 288 -12.36 0.47 -32.74
C THR A 288 -11.46 1.55 -32.17
N THR A 289 -10.17 1.35 -32.35
CA THR A 289 -9.16 2.35 -31.99
C THR A 289 -8.45 2.81 -33.26
N TYR A 290 -8.39 4.11 -33.53
CA TYR A 290 -7.72 4.65 -34.69
C TYR A 290 -6.80 5.81 -34.37
N LEU A 291 -5.65 5.85 -35.06
CA LEU A 291 -4.65 6.89 -34.87
C LEU A 291 -5.00 8.10 -35.76
N ASN A 292 -5.09 9.27 -35.15
CA ASN A 292 -5.33 10.53 -35.84
C ASN A 292 -4.05 11.08 -36.47
N LYS A 293 -4.20 12.00 -37.45
CA LYS A 293 -3.07 12.67 -38.14
C LYS A 293 -2.13 13.42 -37.15
N ASP A 294 -2.64 13.85 -36.02
CA ASP A 294 -1.88 14.54 -34.93
C ASP A 294 -1.18 13.59 -33.94
N ASN A 295 -1.08 12.29 -34.28
CA ASN A 295 -0.51 11.23 -33.44
C ASN A 295 -1.25 11.07 -32.08
N THR A 296 -2.55 11.33 -32.05
CA THR A 296 -3.45 11.02 -30.94
C THR A 296 -4.33 9.83 -31.30
N LEU A 297 -4.86 9.12 -30.30
CA LEU A 297 -5.75 7.98 -30.47
C LEU A 297 -7.20 8.38 -30.19
N SER A 298 -8.12 8.03 -31.08
CA SER A 298 -9.55 8.07 -30.82
C SER A 298 -10.08 6.65 -30.63
N ILE A 299 -11.00 6.51 -29.69
CA ILE A 299 -11.63 5.23 -29.35
C ILE A 299 -13.12 5.38 -29.60
N GLU A 300 -13.70 4.42 -30.31
CA GLU A 300 -15.13 4.32 -30.58
C GLU A 300 -15.64 2.98 -30.08
N ILE A 301 -16.64 3.00 -29.18
CA ILE A 301 -17.21 1.81 -28.56
C ILE A 301 -18.70 1.78 -28.89
N ASN A 302 -19.13 0.71 -29.56
CA ASN A 302 -20.53 0.46 -29.78
C ASN A 302 -21.12 -0.42 -28.70
N ILE A 303 -22.19 0.05 -28.06
CA ILE A 303 -22.86 -0.63 -26.94
C ILE A 303 -24.31 -0.92 -27.35
N GLU A 304 -24.73 -2.14 -27.16
CA GLU A 304 -26.13 -2.55 -27.14
C GLU A 304 -26.55 -2.63 -25.64
N GLU A 305 -27.43 -1.70 -25.21
CA GLU A 305 -27.78 -1.56 -23.80
C GLU A 305 -28.77 -2.63 -23.33
N GLY A 306 -29.63 -3.14 -24.22
CA GLY A 306 -30.75 -4.00 -23.84
C GLY A 306 -31.83 -3.26 -23.07
N GLU A 307 -32.63 -3.99 -22.29
CA GLU A 307 -33.71 -3.47 -21.46
C GLU A 307 -33.31 -3.46 -19.98
N PRO A 308 -33.85 -2.54 -19.17
CA PRO A 308 -33.58 -2.53 -17.72
C PRO A 308 -34.46 -3.57 -17.00
N TYR A 309 -33.82 -4.40 -16.19
CA TYR A 309 -34.47 -5.41 -15.33
C TYR A 309 -34.58 -4.94 -13.88
N LYS A 310 -35.53 -5.54 -13.17
CA LYS A 310 -35.74 -5.43 -11.73
C LYS A 310 -35.64 -6.80 -11.08
N PHE A 311 -35.36 -6.83 -9.78
CA PHE A 311 -35.51 -8.06 -9.02
C PHE A 311 -37.01 -8.41 -8.90
N GLY A 312 -37.32 -9.65 -9.22
CA GLY A 312 -38.61 -10.28 -8.98
C GLY A 312 -38.65 -10.96 -7.62
N GLU A 313 -39.35 -12.09 -7.55
CA GLU A 313 -39.40 -12.92 -6.37
C GLU A 313 -38.03 -13.57 -6.08
N ILE A 314 -37.59 -13.54 -4.81
CA ILE A 314 -36.35 -14.16 -4.39
C ILE A 314 -36.66 -15.20 -3.33
N ASN A 315 -36.45 -16.48 -3.71
CA ASN A 315 -36.70 -17.64 -2.87
C ASN A 315 -35.39 -18.31 -2.43
N PHE A 316 -35.34 -18.76 -1.18
CA PHE A 316 -34.25 -19.54 -0.66
C PHE A 316 -34.67 -21.02 -0.57
N VAL A 317 -33.78 -21.91 -1.05
CA VAL A 317 -34.01 -23.36 -1.05
C VAL A 317 -32.78 -24.06 -0.46
N GLY A 318 -32.99 -25.00 0.46
CA GLY A 318 -31.93 -25.76 1.13
C GLY A 318 -31.44 -25.14 2.45
N ASN A 319 -31.98 -24.02 2.87
CA ASN A 319 -31.64 -23.35 4.13
C ASN A 319 -32.42 -23.99 5.31
N THR A 320 -31.70 -24.72 6.16
CA THR A 320 -32.29 -25.39 7.35
C THR A 320 -31.87 -24.72 8.67
N VAL A 321 -30.71 -24.09 8.69
CA VAL A 321 -30.12 -23.43 9.86
C VAL A 321 -30.77 -22.05 10.11
N TYR A 322 -30.96 -21.29 9.05
CA TYR A 322 -31.59 -19.97 9.14
C TYR A 322 -32.84 -19.90 8.30
N SER A 323 -33.89 -19.28 8.86
CA SER A 323 -35.17 -19.11 8.14
C SER A 323 -35.01 -18.17 6.94
N SER A 324 -35.81 -18.41 5.89
CA SER A 324 -35.84 -17.58 4.69
C SER A 324 -36.10 -16.11 4.99
N GLU A 325 -36.92 -15.78 6.03
CA GLU A 325 -37.16 -14.40 6.44
C GLU A 325 -35.88 -13.75 7.02
N LYS A 326 -35.06 -14.50 7.75
CA LYS A 326 -33.79 -13.99 8.27
C LYS A 326 -32.79 -13.74 7.13
N LEU A 327 -32.70 -14.69 6.18
CA LEU A 327 -31.83 -14.54 5.01
C LEU A 327 -32.29 -13.40 4.10
N SER A 328 -33.57 -13.23 3.85
CA SER A 328 -34.13 -12.12 3.08
C SER A 328 -33.83 -10.75 3.72
N ARG A 329 -33.95 -10.66 5.05
CA ARG A 329 -33.57 -9.44 5.80
C ARG A 329 -32.06 -9.15 5.68
N GLN A 330 -31.23 -10.19 5.72
CA GLN A 330 -29.76 -10.06 5.59
C GLN A 330 -29.38 -9.67 4.15
N LEU A 331 -30.01 -10.29 3.15
CA LEU A 331 -29.85 -9.95 1.73
C LEU A 331 -30.19 -8.48 1.47
N GLY A 332 -31.29 -7.99 2.06
CA GLY A 332 -31.70 -6.60 1.98
C GLY A 332 -32.11 -6.13 0.58
N ILE A 333 -32.37 -7.04 -0.35
CA ILE A 333 -32.87 -6.78 -1.71
C ILE A 333 -34.36 -7.05 -1.69
N LYS A 334 -35.16 -6.17 -2.28
CA LYS A 334 -36.62 -6.27 -2.32
C LYS A 334 -37.10 -6.49 -3.76
N GLU A 335 -38.23 -7.15 -3.90
CA GLU A 335 -38.96 -7.21 -5.17
C GLU A 335 -39.23 -5.78 -5.70
N GLY A 336 -38.96 -5.57 -6.99
CA GLY A 336 -39.07 -4.26 -7.64
C GLY A 336 -37.87 -3.36 -7.57
N ASP A 337 -36.82 -3.71 -6.80
CA ASP A 337 -35.55 -3.03 -6.83
C ASP A 337 -34.89 -3.20 -8.18
N ILE A 338 -34.02 -2.26 -8.59
CA ILE A 338 -33.24 -2.36 -9.82
C ILE A 338 -32.31 -3.57 -9.73
N PHE A 339 -32.33 -4.42 -10.76
CA PHE A 339 -31.44 -5.58 -10.80
C PHE A 339 -29.98 -5.14 -10.88
N ASP A 340 -29.17 -5.58 -9.93
CA ASP A 340 -27.74 -5.33 -9.86
C ASP A 340 -27.04 -6.60 -9.34
N GLN A 341 -26.37 -7.27 -10.28
CA GLN A 341 -25.63 -8.51 -9.98
C GLN A 341 -24.54 -8.25 -8.95
N SER A 342 -23.88 -7.10 -8.98
CA SER A 342 -22.79 -6.79 -8.06
C SER A 342 -23.27 -6.62 -6.62
N ILE A 343 -24.47 -6.06 -6.44
CA ILE A 343 -25.11 -5.96 -5.11
C ILE A 343 -25.54 -7.36 -4.64
N LEU A 344 -26.11 -8.18 -5.52
CA LEU A 344 -26.49 -9.55 -5.20
C LEU A 344 -25.27 -10.35 -4.73
N ASP A 345 -24.19 -10.34 -5.50
CA ASP A 345 -22.95 -11.06 -5.17
C ASP A 345 -22.31 -10.55 -3.88
N ALA A 346 -22.27 -9.23 -3.66
CA ALA A 346 -21.76 -8.65 -2.44
C ALA A 346 -22.59 -9.03 -1.21
N ARG A 347 -23.94 -9.11 -1.35
CA ARG A 347 -24.84 -9.50 -0.27
C ARG A 347 -24.83 -10.99 0.01
N LEU A 348 -24.50 -11.81 -0.99
CA LEU A 348 -24.35 -13.26 -0.83
C LEU A 348 -22.99 -13.64 -0.27
N PHE A 349 -21.86 -13.09 -0.79
CA PHE A 349 -20.54 -13.67 -0.62
C PHE A 349 -19.44 -12.74 -0.05
N GLY A 350 -19.64 -11.44 -0.01
CA GLY A 350 -18.49 -10.61 0.35
C GLY A 350 -18.78 -9.15 0.57
N SER A 351 -19.65 -8.84 1.50
CA SER A 351 -19.76 -7.45 1.98
C SER A 351 -18.47 -7.06 2.72
N PRO A 352 -17.89 -5.90 2.40
CA PRO A 352 -16.73 -5.38 3.15
C PRO A 352 -17.00 -5.22 4.65
N ASP A 353 -18.28 -5.10 5.02
CA ASP A 353 -18.76 -4.90 6.40
C ASP A 353 -19.03 -6.22 7.13
N GLY A 354 -18.87 -7.38 6.46
CA GLY A 354 -19.20 -8.70 7.01
C GLY A 354 -20.71 -8.94 7.18
N ASN A 355 -21.54 -8.12 6.56
CA ASN A 355 -23.01 -8.20 6.64
C ASN A 355 -23.62 -8.91 5.43
N ASP A 356 -22.97 -9.98 4.96
CA ASP A 356 -23.45 -10.84 3.88
C ASP A 356 -23.94 -12.19 4.42
N ILE A 357 -24.68 -12.92 3.61
CA ILE A 357 -25.23 -14.23 3.98
C ILE A 357 -24.12 -15.23 4.27
N SER A 358 -23.06 -15.24 3.45
CA SER A 358 -21.91 -16.14 3.65
C SER A 358 -21.25 -15.89 5.01
N SER A 359 -21.05 -14.62 5.38
CA SER A 359 -20.46 -14.27 6.68
C SER A 359 -21.29 -14.78 7.86
N LEU A 360 -22.63 -14.76 7.76
CA LEU A 360 -23.52 -15.28 8.79
C LEU A 360 -23.27 -16.78 9.05
N TYR A 361 -23.15 -17.58 8.00
CA TYR A 361 -22.87 -19.01 8.10
C TYR A 361 -21.43 -19.32 8.50
N LEU A 362 -20.47 -18.58 7.93
CA LEU A 362 -19.03 -18.75 8.24
C LEU A 362 -18.70 -18.38 9.69
N ASP A 363 -19.45 -17.45 10.30
CA ASP A 363 -19.26 -17.08 11.70
C ASP A 363 -19.90 -18.08 12.66
N ASP A 364 -20.77 -18.95 12.14
CA ASP A 364 -21.39 -20.05 12.88
C ASP A 364 -20.73 -21.43 12.57
N GLY A 365 -19.56 -21.40 11.93
CA GLY A 365 -18.73 -22.59 11.66
C GLY A 365 -19.03 -23.32 10.36
N TYR A 366 -19.97 -22.89 9.55
CA TYR A 366 -20.35 -23.54 8.29
C TYR A 366 -19.36 -23.18 7.17
N LEU A 367 -18.12 -23.64 7.29
CA LEU A 367 -17.02 -23.32 6.36
C LEU A 367 -17.31 -23.76 4.92
N PHE A 368 -18.08 -24.84 4.75
CA PHE A 368 -18.40 -25.43 3.45
C PHE A 368 -19.69 -24.85 2.86
N PHE A 369 -20.23 -23.78 3.47
CA PHE A 369 -21.38 -23.06 2.97
C PHE A 369 -21.16 -22.56 1.55
N ASN A 370 -22.20 -22.74 0.71
CA ASN A 370 -22.26 -22.15 -0.61
C ASN A 370 -23.72 -21.73 -0.90
N ALA A 371 -23.87 -20.65 -1.66
CA ALA A 371 -25.17 -20.20 -2.12
C ALA A 371 -25.09 -19.87 -3.62
N THR A 372 -25.91 -20.49 -4.44
CA THR A 372 -25.92 -20.27 -5.88
C THR A 372 -27.22 -19.60 -6.30
N PRO A 373 -27.19 -18.34 -6.73
CA PRO A 373 -28.37 -17.70 -7.28
C PRO A 373 -28.65 -18.28 -8.67
N VAL A 374 -29.87 -18.75 -8.88
CA VAL A 374 -30.36 -19.31 -10.13
C VAL A 374 -31.54 -18.48 -10.60
N GLU A 375 -31.48 -18.00 -11.83
CA GLU A 375 -32.61 -17.32 -12.46
C GLU A 375 -33.65 -18.34 -12.89
N ILE A 376 -34.86 -18.24 -12.33
CA ILE A 376 -35.96 -19.15 -12.66
C ILE A 376 -36.76 -18.62 -13.84
N ALA A 377 -37.02 -17.32 -13.85
CA ALA A 377 -37.77 -16.66 -14.90
C ALA A 377 -37.29 -15.22 -15.10
N ALA A 378 -37.37 -14.77 -16.34
CA ALA A 378 -37.08 -13.40 -16.75
C ALA A 378 -38.28 -12.85 -17.55
N ASN A 379 -39.40 -12.58 -16.87
CA ASN A 379 -40.62 -12.15 -17.47
C ASN A 379 -40.91 -10.67 -17.19
N ASN A 380 -41.47 -9.94 -18.15
CA ASN A 380 -41.93 -8.53 -17.96
C ASN A 380 -40.87 -7.60 -17.34
N LYS A 381 -39.58 -7.78 -17.66
CA LYS A 381 -38.42 -7.00 -17.12
C LYS A 381 -38.19 -7.25 -15.62
N SER A 382 -38.70 -8.37 -15.08
CA SER A 382 -38.46 -8.85 -13.73
C SER A 382 -37.69 -10.18 -13.79
N ILE A 383 -36.70 -10.33 -12.92
CA ILE A 383 -35.89 -11.55 -12.81
C ILE A 383 -36.19 -12.20 -11.48
N ASP A 384 -36.86 -13.38 -11.53
CA ASP A 384 -37.11 -14.20 -10.36
C ASP A 384 -35.91 -15.10 -10.07
N LEU A 385 -35.48 -15.11 -8.80
CA LEU A 385 -34.29 -15.80 -8.35
C LEU A 385 -34.61 -16.90 -7.33
N GLU A 386 -33.99 -18.06 -7.51
CA GLU A 386 -33.88 -19.09 -6.50
C GLU A 386 -32.45 -19.16 -5.98
N ILE A 387 -32.27 -18.83 -4.72
CA ILE A 387 -30.95 -18.94 -4.07
C ILE A 387 -30.85 -20.34 -3.47
N ARG A 388 -30.08 -21.20 -4.14
CA ARG A 388 -29.82 -22.57 -3.70
C ARG A 388 -28.71 -22.57 -2.67
N VAL A 389 -29.08 -22.88 -1.44
CA VAL A 389 -28.18 -22.90 -0.28
C VAL A 389 -27.69 -24.31 -0.03
N TYR A 390 -26.38 -24.45 0.06
CA TYR A 390 -25.72 -25.63 0.58
C TYR A 390 -25.02 -25.26 1.89
N GLU A 391 -25.51 -25.74 3.02
CA GLU A 391 -25.02 -25.34 4.34
C GLU A 391 -23.78 -26.11 4.77
N GLY A 392 -23.70 -27.39 4.39
CA GLY A 392 -22.62 -28.28 4.81
C GLY A 392 -22.64 -28.59 6.30
N LYS A 393 -21.49 -29.06 6.83
CA LYS A 393 -21.32 -29.31 8.27
C LYS A 393 -20.46 -28.20 8.88
N GLN A 394 -20.65 -28.00 10.19
CA GLN A 394 -19.76 -27.09 10.94
C GLN A 394 -18.33 -27.64 10.99
N ALA A 395 -17.35 -26.76 10.74
CA ALA A 395 -15.92 -27.08 10.81
C ALA A 395 -15.30 -26.50 12.08
N ARG A 396 -14.32 -27.23 12.64
CA ARG A 396 -13.50 -26.78 13.76
C ARG A 396 -12.08 -26.51 13.32
N VAL A 397 -11.44 -25.57 13.98
CA VAL A 397 -10.03 -25.25 13.78
C VAL A 397 -9.20 -26.42 14.34
N ASN A 398 -8.43 -27.09 13.48
CA ASN A 398 -7.52 -28.18 13.86
C ASN A 398 -6.16 -27.59 14.28
N LYS A 399 -5.51 -26.85 13.37
CA LYS A 399 -4.19 -26.25 13.62
C LYS A 399 -4.17 -24.78 13.25
N VAL A 400 -3.38 -24.03 14.03
CA VAL A 400 -3.03 -22.65 13.71
C VAL A 400 -1.51 -22.56 13.60
N MET A 401 -1.03 -22.15 12.44
CA MET A 401 0.39 -22.06 12.11
C MET A 401 0.77 -20.62 11.76
N ILE A 402 2.03 -20.25 12.03
CA ILE A 402 2.61 -18.98 11.69
C ILE A 402 3.80 -19.22 10.78
N LYS A 403 3.95 -18.40 9.74
CA LYS A 403 5.10 -18.42 8.83
C LYS A 403 5.58 -17.01 8.55
N GLY A 404 6.90 -16.83 8.45
CA GLY A 404 7.54 -15.58 8.04
C GLY A 404 8.05 -14.69 9.17
N ASN A 405 7.84 -15.07 10.44
CA ASN A 405 8.44 -14.43 11.59
C ASN A 405 9.86 -14.95 11.83
N THR A 406 10.85 -14.13 11.56
CA THR A 406 12.28 -14.50 11.71
C THR A 406 12.93 -13.86 12.94
N LYS A 407 12.36 -12.76 13.44
CA LYS A 407 12.86 -11.99 14.59
C LYS A 407 11.88 -12.00 15.75
N THR A 408 10.57 -12.04 15.44
CA THR A 408 9.50 -11.99 16.44
C THR A 408 9.19 -13.38 16.93
N ASN A 409 9.12 -13.56 18.23
CA ASN A 409 8.78 -14.83 18.84
C ASN A 409 7.32 -15.22 18.58
N ASP A 410 7.05 -16.50 18.38
CA ASP A 410 5.71 -17.04 18.08
C ASP A 410 4.65 -16.63 19.10
N HIS A 411 5.00 -16.61 20.39
CA HIS A 411 4.06 -16.24 21.45
C HIS A 411 3.53 -14.80 21.32
N VAL A 412 4.31 -13.89 20.70
CA VAL A 412 3.90 -12.50 20.44
C VAL A 412 2.80 -12.44 19.40
N ILE A 413 2.86 -13.31 18.41
CA ILE A 413 1.87 -13.39 17.33
C ILE A 413 0.65 -14.17 17.80
N MET A 414 0.88 -15.35 18.41
CA MET A 414 -0.20 -16.23 18.87
C MET A 414 -1.13 -15.60 19.89
N ARG A 415 -0.63 -14.69 20.74
CA ARG A 415 -1.47 -13.98 21.73
C ARG A 415 -2.45 -12.99 21.09
N GLU A 416 -2.18 -12.51 19.87
CA GLU A 416 -3.05 -11.60 19.11
C GLU A 416 -4.03 -12.36 18.20
N ILE A 417 -3.74 -13.62 17.90
CA ILE A 417 -4.60 -14.47 17.08
C ILE A 417 -5.79 -14.95 17.93
N ARG A 418 -7.00 -14.82 17.37
CA ARG A 418 -8.26 -15.22 18.02
C ARG A 418 -8.68 -16.64 17.69
N THR A 419 -8.29 -17.16 16.53
CA THR A 419 -8.54 -18.55 16.14
C THR A 419 -7.69 -19.49 16.97
N ARG A 420 -8.31 -20.48 17.63
CA ARG A 420 -7.61 -21.45 18.46
C ARG A 420 -7.98 -22.87 18.05
N PRO A 421 -7.06 -23.82 18.14
CA PRO A 421 -7.38 -25.23 17.94
C PRO A 421 -8.55 -25.68 18.83
N GLY A 422 -9.52 -26.37 18.23
CA GLY A 422 -10.75 -26.86 18.88
C GLY A 422 -11.94 -25.91 18.82
N ASP A 423 -11.74 -24.60 18.58
CA ASP A 423 -12.84 -23.64 18.41
C ASP A 423 -13.60 -23.90 17.10
N LEU A 424 -14.86 -23.51 17.03
CA LEU A 424 -15.59 -23.43 15.77
C LEU A 424 -14.92 -22.41 14.85
N PHE A 425 -14.90 -22.72 13.56
CA PHE A 425 -14.42 -21.79 12.56
C PHE A 425 -15.27 -20.49 12.58
N LYS A 426 -14.61 -19.35 12.57
CA LYS A 426 -15.24 -18.03 12.45
C LYS A 426 -14.44 -17.13 11.54
N ARG A 427 -15.06 -16.67 10.45
CA ARG A 427 -14.44 -15.73 9.52
C ARG A 427 -14.10 -14.40 10.20
N SER A 428 -14.99 -13.94 11.07
CA SER A 428 -14.78 -12.70 11.85
C SER A 428 -13.55 -12.78 12.75
N ASP A 429 -13.24 -13.94 13.35
CA ASP A 429 -12.03 -14.13 14.16
C ASP A 429 -10.75 -14.08 13.32
N ILE A 430 -10.77 -14.63 12.10
CA ILE A 430 -9.65 -14.53 11.15
C ILE A 430 -9.43 -13.05 10.75
N MET A 431 -10.49 -12.37 10.31
CA MET A 431 -10.40 -10.96 9.92
C MET A 431 -9.94 -10.06 11.07
N ARG A 432 -10.40 -10.37 12.28
CA ARG A 432 -9.98 -9.65 13.48
C ARG A 432 -8.51 -9.92 13.80
N SER A 433 -8.06 -11.16 13.73
CA SER A 433 -6.64 -11.52 13.92
C SER A 433 -5.76 -10.84 12.88
N GLN A 434 -6.18 -10.85 11.62
CA GLN A 434 -5.49 -10.14 10.54
C GLN A 434 -5.37 -8.64 10.82
N ARG A 435 -6.44 -8.02 11.29
CA ARG A 435 -6.46 -6.59 11.65
C ARG A 435 -5.50 -6.30 12.80
N GLU A 436 -5.53 -7.09 13.88
CA GLU A 436 -4.65 -6.92 15.03
C GLU A 436 -3.17 -7.05 14.63
N LEU A 437 -2.85 -8.10 13.87
CA LEU A 437 -1.49 -8.34 13.37
C LEU A 437 -1.02 -7.25 12.39
N SER A 438 -1.91 -6.77 11.51
CA SER A 438 -1.59 -5.68 10.57
C SER A 438 -1.36 -4.33 11.26
N GLN A 439 -1.88 -4.14 12.46
CA GLN A 439 -1.65 -2.94 13.27
C GLN A 439 -0.31 -2.97 14.00
N MET A 440 0.36 -4.12 14.08
CA MET A 440 1.69 -4.23 14.65
C MET A 440 2.72 -3.55 13.75
N ALA A 441 3.46 -2.59 14.29
CA ALA A 441 4.37 -1.74 13.52
C ALA A 441 5.50 -2.50 12.80
N PHE A 442 5.78 -3.72 13.21
CA PHE A 442 6.88 -4.55 12.70
C PHE A 442 6.46 -5.61 11.68
N PHE A 443 5.19 -5.64 11.25
CA PHE A 443 4.72 -6.45 10.13
C PHE A 443 4.28 -5.57 8.97
N ASP A 444 4.45 -6.09 7.75
CA ASP A 444 4.01 -5.44 6.53
C ASP A 444 2.56 -5.84 6.21
N PRO A 445 1.59 -4.91 6.30
CA PRO A 445 0.20 -5.22 6.01
C PRO A 445 -0.07 -5.65 4.56
N GLU A 446 0.76 -5.23 3.60
CA GLU A 446 0.58 -5.54 2.17
C GLU A 446 1.04 -6.97 1.84
N ALA A 447 1.96 -7.52 2.62
CA ALA A 447 2.49 -8.88 2.46
C ALA A 447 1.83 -9.90 3.40
N PHE A 448 0.72 -9.52 4.04
CA PHE A 448 -0.02 -10.38 4.95
C PHE A 448 -0.98 -11.28 4.17
N ASP A 449 -0.94 -12.60 4.43
CA ASP A 449 -1.85 -13.57 3.85
C ASP A 449 -2.35 -14.56 4.89
N VAL A 450 -3.56 -15.08 4.73
CA VAL A 450 -4.11 -16.14 5.57
C VAL A 450 -4.55 -17.30 4.69
N LYS A 451 -3.87 -18.41 4.80
CA LYS A 451 -4.23 -19.64 4.12
C LYS A 451 -5.17 -20.44 5.00
N VAL A 452 -6.33 -20.70 4.47
CA VAL A 452 -7.38 -21.53 5.09
C VAL A 452 -7.42 -22.83 4.29
N GLU A 453 -7.01 -23.93 4.89
CA GLU A 453 -6.91 -25.25 4.25
C GLU A 453 -7.96 -26.16 4.89
N PRO A 454 -9.18 -26.29 4.27
CA PRO A 454 -10.25 -27.10 4.81
C PRO A 454 -10.02 -28.61 4.57
N ASP A 455 -10.37 -29.43 5.55
CA ASP A 455 -10.49 -30.89 5.44
C ASP A 455 -11.97 -31.32 5.56
N PRO A 456 -12.69 -31.48 4.43
CA PRO A 456 -14.10 -31.83 4.44
C PRO A 456 -14.36 -33.24 5.04
N ALA A 457 -13.39 -34.15 5.01
CA ALA A 457 -13.56 -35.49 5.53
C ALA A 457 -13.66 -35.53 7.06
N ARG A 458 -12.92 -34.60 7.73
CA ARG A 458 -12.92 -34.50 9.19
C ARG A 458 -13.80 -33.37 9.72
N ASN A 459 -14.31 -32.53 8.84
CA ASN A 459 -14.94 -31.22 9.17
C ASN A 459 -14.01 -30.33 10.02
N GLU A 460 -12.76 -30.27 9.63
CA GLU A 460 -11.71 -29.51 10.27
C GLU A 460 -11.07 -28.53 9.29
N VAL A 461 -10.33 -27.57 9.82
CA VAL A 461 -9.61 -26.57 9.02
C VAL A 461 -8.27 -26.23 9.65
N ASP A 462 -7.23 -26.24 8.84
CA ASP A 462 -5.91 -25.73 9.20
C ASP A 462 -5.78 -24.28 8.75
N ILE A 463 -5.30 -23.40 9.63
CA ILE A 463 -5.16 -21.98 9.36
C ILE A 463 -3.68 -21.61 9.47
N THR A 464 -3.11 -21.07 8.38
CA THR A 464 -1.74 -20.60 8.35
C THR A 464 -1.71 -19.09 8.14
N TYR A 465 -1.22 -18.35 9.13
CA TYR A 465 -0.95 -16.91 9.03
C TYR A 465 0.44 -16.72 8.44
N VAL A 466 0.51 -16.12 7.25
CA VAL A 466 1.77 -15.78 6.56
C VAL A 466 2.06 -14.31 6.76
N LEU A 467 3.18 -14.02 7.39
CA LEU A 467 3.59 -12.67 7.77
C LEU A 467 4.90 -12.30 7.06
N ALA A 468 5.10 -11.03 6.81
CA ALA A 468 6.39 -10.49 6.41
C ALA A 468 6.84 -9.44 7.42
N GLU A 469 8.01 -9.63 8.00
CA GLU A 469 8.57 -8.66 8.95
C GLU A 469 9.20 -7.50 8.21
N LYS A 470 8.92 -6.27 8.67
CA LYS A 470 9.60 -5.05 8.26
C LYS A 470 10.47 -4.50 9.39
N SER A 471 11.20 -3.43 9.14
CA SER A 471 11.98 -2.78 10.20
C SER A 471 11.08 -2.33 11.35
N ALA A 472 11.35 -2.85 12.54
CA ALA A 472 10.66 -2.47 13.78
C ALA A 472 11.24 -1.19 14.39
N SER A 473 12.38 -0.70 13.89
CA SER A 473 13.01 0.52 14.36
C SER A 473 12.63 1.66 13.43
N GLN A 474 12.10 2.73 14.00
CA GLN A 474 11.69 3.92 13.28
C GLN A 474 12.45 5.12 13.79
N ILE A 475 12.95 5.93 12.88
CA ILE A 475 13.52 7.25 13.17
C ILE A 475 12.52 8.26 12.61
N GLN A 476 11.91 9.04 13.48
CA GLN A 476 10.96 10.08 13.12
C GLN A 476 11.59 11.44 13.41
N LEU A 477 11.78 12.22 12.36
CA LEU A 477 12.17 13.60 12.45
C LEU A 477 10.91 14.45 12.29
N GLN A 478 10.67 15.33 13.23
CA GLN A 478 9.57 16.28 13.20
C GLN A 478 10.13 17.68 13.31
N GLY A 479 9.50 18.64 12.68
CA GLY A 479 9.87 20.03 12.77
C GLY A 479 8.65 20.92 12.64
N GLY A 480 8.69 22.06 13.27
CA GLY A 480 7.66 23.07 13.22
C GLY A 480 8.26 24.47 13.23
N TRP A 481 7.53 25.42 12.69
CA TRP A 481 7.89 26.84 12.76
C TRP A 481 6.85 27.54 13.62
N GLY A 482 7.31 28.25 14.65
CA GLY A 482 6.46 29.04 15.50
C GLY A 482 7.26 30.13 16.22
N ALA A 483 6.67 31.29 16.46
CA ALA A 483 7.30 32.47 17.07
C ALA A 483 8.71 32.77 16.50
N ASN A 484 8.81 32.78 15.17
CA ASN A 484 10.05 33.05 14.41
C ASN A 484 11.20 32.04 14.70
N ARG A 485 10.88 30.81 15.13
CA ARG A 485 11.87 29.77 15.44
C ARG A 485 11.47 28.41 14.89
N ILE A 486 12.49 27.58 14.66
CA ILE A 486 12.31 26.18 14.24
C ILE A 486 12.50 25.31 15.48
N VAL A 487 11.54 24.43 15.76
CA VAL A 487 11.65 23.35 16.73
C VAL A 487 11.93 22.05 15.99
N GLY A 488 12.98 21.36 16.38
CA GLY A 488 13.29 20.01 15.89
C GLY A 488 12.96 18.97 16.95
N SER A 489 12.42 17.82 16.55
CA SER A 489 12.21 16.65 17.40
C SER A 489 12.75 15.41 16.70
N LEU A 490 13.54 14.64 17.42
CA LEU A 490 14.00 13.31 17.05
C LEU A 490 13.30 12.29 17.94
N ASN A 491 12.58 11.36 17.33
CA ASN A 491 11.93 10.26 18.02
C ASN A 491 12.47 8.93 17.46
N LEU A 492 13.11 8.15 18.32
CA LEU A 492 13.60 6.82 18.06
C LEU A 492 12.64 5.82 18.67
N VAL A 493 11.99 5.04 17.85
CA VAL A 493 10.99 4.05 18.30
C VAL A 493 11.44 2.65 17.90
N PHE A 494 11.39 1.74 18.86
CA PHE A 494 11.72 0.33 18.72
C PHE A 494 10.50 -0.49 19.11
N ASP A 495 9.70 -0.90 18.12
CA ASP A 495 8.37 -1.51 18.32
C ASP A 495 8.39 -3.02 18.59
N ASN A 496 9.52 -3.68 18.44
CA ASN A 496 9.68 -5.10 18.77
C ASN A 496 10.82 -5.33 19.77
N PHE A 497 10.92 -4.45 20.77
CA PHE A 497 11.95 -4.55 21.80
C PHE A 497 11.76 -5.79 22.67
N SER A 498 12.85 -6.32 23.23
CA SER A 498 12.84 -7.46 24.15
C SER A 498 13.71 -7.19 25.36
N THR A 499 13.08 -7.09 26.54
CA THR A 499 13.82 -7.01 27.81
C THR A 499 14.50 -8.32 28.16
N GLN A 500 13.93 -9.46 27.79
CA GLN A 500 14.51 -10.78 28.02
C GLN A 500 15.80 -11.01 27.24
N ASN A 501 15.91 -10.40 26.06
CA ASN A 501 17.05 -10.54 25.16
C ASN A 501 18.16 -9.50 25.39
N ILE A 502 18.10 -8.68 26.44
CA ILE A 502 19.13 -7.65 26.71
C ILE A 502 20.52 -8.27 26.84
N LEU A 503 20.65 -9.43 27.46
CA LEU A 503 21.92 -10.13 27.63
C LEU A 503 22.33 -10.97 26.41
N ASN A 504 21.44 -11.16 25.44
CA ASN A 504 21.69 -11.94 24.23
C ASN A 504 22.15 -11.05 23.07
N ARG A 505 23.46 -10.88 22.89
CA ARG A 505 24.02 -10.04 21.82
C ARG A 505 23.59 -10.43 20.40
N LYS A 506 23.22 -11.67 20.14
CA LYS A 506 22.75 -12.12 18.81
C LYS A 506 21.41 -11.50 18.41
N SER A 507 20.59 -11.11 19.38
CA SER A 507 19.28 -10.46 19.15
C SER A 507 19.38 -8.94 18.93
N TRP A 508 20.58 -8.33 19.08
CA TRP A 508 20.80 -6.89 18.91
C TRP A 508 20.88 -6.49 17.42
N LYS A 509 19.80 -5.86 16.87
CA LYS A 509 19.73 -5.40 15.47
C LYS A 509 18.84 -4.14 15.29
N PRO A 510 19.19 -2.94 15.75
CA PRO A 510 20.31 -2.49 16.59
C PRO A 510 20.09 -2.71 18.11
N LEU A 511 18.86 -2.90 18.59
CA LEU A 511 18.52 -3.23 19.97
C LEU A 511 17.97 -4.65 20.08
N PRO A 512 17.98 -5.27 21.27
CA PRO A 512 17.43 -6.59 21.46
C PRO A 512 15.94 -6.60 21.09
N SER A 513 15.51 -7.57 20.29
CA SER A 513 14.18 -7.63 19.73
C SER A 513 13.58 -9.05 19.83
N GLY A 514 12.26 -9.14 19.69
CA GLY A 514 11.53 -10.40 19.61
C GLY A 514 10.27 -10.49 20.46
N ASP A 515 10.09 -9.67 21.50
CA ASP A 515 8.97 -9.81 22.46
C ASP A 515 7.80 -8.83 22.20
N GLY A 516 7.90 -8.01 21.14
CA GLY A 516 6.85 -7.07 20.80
C GLY A 516 6.66 -5.92 21.78
N GLN A 517 7.63 -5.68 22.66
CA GLN A 517 7.66 -4.53 23.57
C GLN A 517 8.02 -3.27 22.77
N ARG A 518 7.66 -2.11 23.31
CA ARG A 518 7.98 -0.84 22.68
C ARG A 518 8.88 -0.01 23.57
N LEU A 519 10.02 0.44 23.04
CA LEU A 519 10.89 1.43 23.64
C LEU A 519 10.91 2.67 22.74
N ALA A 520 10.58 3.83 23.29
CA ALA A 520 10.62 5.10 22.58
C ALA A 520 11.52 6.09 23.32
N LEU A 521 12.41 6.73 22.55
CA LEU A 521 13.31 7.78 23.03
C LEU A 521 13.02 9.04 22.21
N THR A 522 12.60 10.10 22.89
CA THR A 522 12.28 11.36 22.22
C THR A 522 13.22 12.45 22.73
N ALA A 523 13.79 13.21 21.82
CA ALA A 523 14.53 14.43 22.11
C ALA A 523 13.99 15.54 21.23
N SER A 524 13.51 16.63 21.83
CA SER A 524 13.02 17.81 21.12
C SER A 524 13.75 19.05 21.62
N SER A 525 14.13 19.95 20.71
CA SER A 525 14.83 21.16 21.09
C SER A 525 14.63 22.28 20.05
N ASN A 526 14.63 23.52 20.54
CA ASN A 526 14.87 24.71 19.73
C ASN A 526 16.06 25.55 20.29
N GLY A 527 17.06 24.87 20.81
CA GLY A 527 18.23 25.48 21.45
C GLY A 527 17.98 25.79 22.94
N ALA A 528 18.34 26.97 23.39
CA ALA A 528 18.28 27.38 24.81
C ALA A 528 16.83 27.59 25.32
N TYR A 529 15.87 27.80 24.41
CA TYR A 529 14.50 28.18 24.80
C TYR A 529 13.62 26.99 25.19
N TYR A 530 13.85 25.83 24.53
CA TYR A 530 13.07 24.64 24.80
C TYR A 530 13.89 23.39 24.60
N GLN A 531 13.79 22.47 25.56
CA GLN A 531 14.39 21.14 25.53
C GLN A 531 13.41 20.16 26.16
N ASN A 532 13.24 19.02 25.55
CA ASN A 532 12.43 17.93 26.10
C ASN A 532 13.07 16.58 25.77
N TYR A 533 13.24 15.76 26.80
CA TYR A 533 13.77 14.41 26.71
C TYR A 533 12.77 13.47 27.34
N ASN A 534 12.39 12.43 26.63
CA ASN A 534 11.45 11.43 27.12
C ASN A 534 11.93 10.02 26.78
N ILE A 535 11.85 9.14 27.75
CA ILE A 535 12.07 7.70 27.64
C ILE A 535 10.76 7.03 28.00
N SER A 536 10.18 6.24 27.11
CA SER A 536 8.93 5.52 27.33
C SER A 536 9.11 4.05 26.99
N PHE A 537 8.75 3.18 27.91
CA PHE A 537 8.71 1.73 27.74
C PHE A 537 7.27 1.24 27.85
N THR A 538 6.86 0.36 26.94
CA THR A 538 5.54 -0.27 26.98
C THR A 538 5.65 -1.78 26.80
N GLU A 539 5.12 -2.53 27.75
CA GLU A 539 4.86 -3.96 27.68
C GLU A 539 3.38 -4.17 27.34
N PRO A 540 3.00 -4.56 26.10
CA PRO A 540 1.60 -4.63 25.69
C PRO A 540 0.81 -5.79 26.31
N TRP A 541 1.49 -6.82 26.84
CA TRP A 541 0.89 -8.00 27.43
C TRP A 541 1.53 -8.33 28.80
N LEU A 542 1.38 -7.44 29.76
CA LEU A 542 1.94 -7.64 31.10
C LEU A 542 1.46 -8.99 31.68
N GLY A 543 2.43 -9.84 32.00
CA GLY A 543 2.17 -11.22 32.47
C GLY A 543 1.77 -12.21 31.39
N GLY A 544 1.77 -11.85 30.10
CA GLY A 544 1.62 -12.73 28.93
C GLY A 544 0.24 -13.33 28.69
N LYS A 545 -0.71 -13.22 29.63
CA LYS A 545 -2.02 -13.92 29.58
C LYS A 545 -3.18 -13.05 29.10
N LYS A 546 -3.10 -11.73 29.28
CA LYS A 546 -4.16 -10.77 28.97
C LYS A 546 -3.55 -9.54 28.31
N PRO A 547 -4.25 -8.85 27.38
CA PRO A 547 -3.78 -7.64 26.73
C PRO A 547 -3.83 -6.42 27.69
N ASN A 548 -3.06 -6.50 28.78
CA ASN A 548 -2.87 -5.44 29.75
C ASN A 548 -1.54 -4.75 29.43
N ALA A 549 -1.59 -3.54 28.90
CA ALA A 549 -0.40 -2.79 28.51
C ALA A 549 0.13 -1.97 29.68
N LEU A 550 1.31 -2.30 30.18
CA LEU A 550 2.05 -1.48 31.14
C LEU A 550 2.87 -0.45 30.39
N THR A 551 2.72 0.82 30.73
CA THR A 551 3.57 1.91 30.21
C THR A 551 4.27 2.60 31.36
N VAL A 552 5.59 2.74 31.26
CA VAL A 552 6.42 3.53 32.16
C VAL A 552 7.13 4.60 31.34
N SER A 553 7.00 5.86 31.75
CA SER A 553 7.59 6.99 31.02
C SER A 553 8.26 7.96 32.00
N LEU A 554 9.49 8.32 31.67
CA LEU A 554 10.27 9.33 32.38
C LEU A 554 10.59 10.45 31.41
N TYR A 555 10.32 11.70 31.80
CA TYR A 555 10.64 12.83 30.96
C TYR A 555 11.17 14.03 31.75
N LYS A 556 12.01 14.80 31.06
CA LYS A 556 12.47 16.12 31.53
C LYS A 556 12.20 17.13 30.44
N SER A 557 11.52 18.22 30.80
CA SER A 557 11.27 19.36 29.93
C SER A 557 11.82 20.64 30.54
N VAL A 558 12.40 21.49 29.72
CA VAL A 558 12.87 22.81 30.09
C VAL A 558 12.32 23.81 29.09
N SER A 559 11.63 24.83 29.59
CA SER A 559 11.21 25.99 28.79
C SER A 559 11.81 27.25 29.42
N SER A 560 12.51 28.06 28.61
CA SER A 560 13.21 29.25 29.12
C SER A 560 13.11 30.43 28.16
N ASN A 561 13.47 31.62 28.65
CA ASN A 561 13.64 32.81 27.81
C ASN A 561 14.94 32.80 26.99
N GLY A 562 15.77 31.74 27.11
CA GLY A 562 17.04 31.59 26.40
C GLY A 562 18.18 32.47 26.93
N GLN A 563 18.01 33.14 28.04
CA GLN A 563 19.05 33.91 28.73
C GLN A 563 19.75 33.08 29.81
N ASP A 564 20.95 33.46 30.18
CA ASP A 564 21.75 32.82 31.24
C ASP A 564 21.88 33.73 32.47
N GLY A 565 22.28 33.17 33.60
CA GLY A 565 22.52 33.87 34.85
C GLY A 565 21.23 34.41 35.51
N ASP A 566 21.32 35.59 36.11
CA ASP A 566 20.24 36.21 36.89
C ASP A 566 19.02 36.62 36.04
N ASN A 567 19.21 36.75 34.71
CA ASN A 567 18.16 37.08 33.75
C ASN A 567 17.47 35.85 33.18
N ARG A 568 17.86 34.66 33.59
CA ARG A 568 17.24 33.42 33.13
C ARG A 568 15.86 33.25 33.77
N GLU A 569 14.85 33.22 32.90
CA GLU A 569 13.51 32.75 33.27
C GLU A 569 13.32 31.33 32.78
N ALA A 570 12.91 30.41 33.59
CA ALA A 570 12.74 29.02 33.17
C ALA A 570 11.69 28.26 33.98
N ILE A 571 11.08 27.29 33.31
CA ILE A 571 10.24 26.26 33.90
C ILE A 571 10.89 24.92 33.54
N GLU A 572 11.30 24.19 34.56
CA GLU A 572 11.82 22.82 34.40
C GLU A 572 10.79 21.85 34.94
N ILE A 573 10.48 20.80 34.23
CA ILE A 573 9.53 19.77 34.61
C ILE A 573 10.22 18.43 34.54
N LEU A 574 10.22 17.72 35.67
CA LEU A 574 10.59 16.30 35.73
C LEU A 574 9.32 15.50 35.95
N GLY A 575 9.07 14.49 35.12
CA GLY A 575 7.85 13.70 35.23
C GLY A 575 8.10 12.21 35.14
N LEU A 576 7.35 11.45 35.93
CA LEU A 576 7.29 9.99 35.93
C LEU A 576 5.83 9.58 35.76
N THR A 577 5.55 8.73 34.79
CA THR A 577 4.22 8.15 34.58
C THR A 577 4.31 6.64 34.60
N VAL A 578 3.43 6.00 35.38
CA VAL A 578 3.23 4.56 35.37
C VAL A 578 1.75 4.30 35.10
N GLY A 579 1.46 3.59 34.02
CA GLY A 579 0.08 3.38 33.62
C GLY A 579 -0.19 1.98 33.13
N LEU A 580 -1.41 1.51 33.35
CA LEU A 580 -1.93 0.22 32.93
C LEU A 580 -3.15 0.39 32.03
N GLY A 581 -3.00 0.02 30.75
CA GLY A 581 -4.07 -0.03 29.78
C GLY A 581 -4.68 -1.43 29.71
N LYS A 582 -6.00 -1.53 29.57
CA LYS A 582 -6.72 -2.79 29.44
C LYS A 582 -7.77 -2.67 28.34
N ARG A 583 -7.86 -3.65 27.44
CA ARG A 583 -8.96 -3.79 26.47
C ARG A 583 -10.17 -4.40 27.20
N LEU A 584 -11.33 -3.82 27.01
CA LEU A 584 -12.58 -4.32 27.57
C LEU A 584 -13.26 -5.27 26.56
N LYS A 585 -14.07 -6.19 27.06
CA LYS A 585 -14.89 -7.09 26.24
C LYS A 585 -16.31 -6.57 26.04
N TYR A 586 -16.78 -5.72 26.94
CA TYR A 586 -18.12 -5.15 26.95
C TYR A 586 -18.03 -3.60 27.03
N PRO A 587 -18.87 -2.85 26.30
CA PRO A 587 -19.95 -3.26 25.38
C PRO A 587 -19.46 -3.87 24.07
N ASP A 588 -18.27 -3.52 23.59
CA ASP A 588 -17.57 -4.12 22.48
C ASP A 588 -16.05 -4.14 22.74
N ASP A 589 -15.31 -4.85 21.95
CA ASP A 589 -13.86 -5.04 22.12
C ASP A 589 -12.98 -3.90 21.56
N TYR A 590 -13.61 -2.80 21.14
CA TYR A 590 -12.92 -1.55 20.78
C TYR A 590 -12.71 -0.63 22.00
N PHE A 591 -13.39 -0.94 23.13
CA PHE A 591 -13.22 -0.18 24.36
C PHE A 591 -11.91 -0.51 25.08
N THR A 592 -11.27 0.54 25.58
CA THR A 592 -10.07 0.45 26.39
C THR A 592 -10.22 1.31 27.64
N ILE A 593 -9.72 0.82 28.77
CA ILE A 593 -9.58 1.61 30.00
C ILE A 593 -8.09 1.74 30.31
N TYR A 594 -7.66 2.94 30.64
CA TYR A 594 -6.32 3.24 31.08
C TYR A 594 -6.36 3.84 32.47
N ASN A 595 -5.52 3.34 33.36
CA ASN A 595 -5.30 3.85 34.72
C ASN A 595 -3.82 4.19 34.87
N GLY A 596 -3.50 5.40 35.31
CA GLY A 596 -2.11 5.82 35.43
C GLY A 596 -1.91 6.72 36.63
N ILE A 597 -0.76 6.58 37.28
CA ILE A 597 -0.27 7.50 38.27
C ILE A 597 0.83 8.34 37.63
N ASN A 598 0.69 9.64 37.75
CA ASN A 598 1.67 10.58 37.24
C ASN A 598 2.24 11.39 38.42
N PHE A 599 3.53 11.52 38.44
CA PHE A 599 4.26 12.44 39.27
C PHE A 599 4.96 13.46 38.37
N GLN A 600 4.76 14.75 38.63
CA GLN A 600 5.42 15.84 37.93
C GLN A 600 5.92 16.86 38.95
N GLN A 601 7.16 17.21 38.85
CA GLN A 601 7.74 18.31 39.64
C GLN A 601 8.02 19.48 38.70
N TYR A 602 7.39 20.61 38.98
CA TYR A 602 7.64 21.89 38.30
C TYR A 602 8.66 22.66 39.14
N LYS A 603 9.75 23.09 38.52
CA LYS A 603 10.74 23.99 39.09
C LYS A 603 10.66 25.30 38.30
N LEU A 604 10.30 26.38 39.03
CA LEU A 604 10.23 27.72 38.47
C LEU A 604 11.53 28.47 38.84
N VAL A 605 12.11 29.14 37.88
CA VAL A 605 13.31 29.96 38.03
C VAL A 605 12.99 31.34 37.44
N ASN A 606 12.92 32.36 38.32
CA ASN A 606 12.66 33.78 37.97
C ASN A 606 11.46 33.95 37.04
N SER A 607 10.44 33.12 37.17
CA SER A 607 9.29 33.01 36.23
C SER A 607 8.24 34.10 36.46
N GLN A 608 8.54 35.36 36.11
CA GLN A 608 7.67 36.51 36.39
C GLN A 608 6.46 36.59 35.44
N SER A 609 6.56 36.01 34.27
CA SER A 609 5.60 36.26 33.17
C SER A 609 4.45 35.26 33.09
N PHE A 610 4.54 34.08 33.72
CA PHE A 610 3.65 32.95 33.44
C PHE A 610 2.88 32.40 34.64
N PHE A 611 3.39 32.64 35.91
CA PHE A 611 2.78 32.06 37.10
C PHE A 611 2.72 33.08 38.24
N THR A 612 1.96 32.73 39.28
CA THR A 612 1.70 33.58 40.42
C THR A 612 2.90 33.73 41.37
N PHE A 613 3.93 32.87 41.25
CA PHE A 613 5.18 32.97 42.00
C PHE A 613 6.42 32.80 41.08
N LYS A 614 7.53 33.43 41.52
CA LYS A 614 8.73 33.53 40.67
C LYS A 614 9.64 32.31 40.72
N ASP A 615 9.91 31.83 41.91
CA ASP A 615 10.91 30.82 42.20
C ASP A 615 10.31 29.77 43.11
N GLY A 616 10.72 28.51 42.91
CA GLY A 616 10.30 27.43 43.78
C GLY A 616 9.88 26.14 43.06
N PHE A 617 9.32 25.25 43.82
CA PHE A 617 8.88 23.94 43.34
C PHE A 617 7.36 23.77 43.52
N SER A 618 6.74 23.12 42.56
CA SER A 618 5.35 22.69 42.65
C SER A 618 5.25 21.22 42.26
N ASN A 619 4.59 20.39 43.02
CA ASN A 619 4.48 18.97 42.83
C ASN A 619 3.04 18.63 42.40
N ASN A 620 2.92 17.87 41.31
CA ASN A 620 1.66 17.37 40.81
C ASN A 620 1.66 15.84 40.88
N VAL A 621 0.93 15.29 41.81
CA VAL A 621 0.71 13.85 41.93
C VAL A 621 -0.74 13.59 41.56
N ASN A 622 -0.98 12.95 40.42
CA ASN A 622 -2.34 12.73 39.98
C ASN A 622 -2.59 11.27 39.53
N TYR A 623 -3.82 10.84 39.70
CA TYR A 623 -4.35 9.62 39.17
C TYR A 623 -5.19 9.94 37.94
N ASN A 624 -4.88 9.26 36.82
CA ASN A 624 -5.54 9.50 35.54
C ASN A 624 -6.30 8.23 35.11
N ILE A 625 -7.62 8.34 34.98
CA ILE A 625 -8.47 7.31 34.38
C ILE A 625 -8.88 7.80 32.99
N ARG A 626 -8.77 6.95 31.99
CA ARG A 626 -9.24 7.25 30.63
C ARG A 626 -9.97 6.06 30.07
N LEU A 627 -11.23 6.28 29.71
CA LEU A 627 -12.04 5.37 28.91
C LEU A 627 -11.98 5.82 27.47
N GLY A 628 -11.56 4.94 26.59
CA GLY A 628 -11.48 5.20 25.15
C GLY A 628 -12.17 4.12 24.34
N ARG A 629 -12.62 4.49 23.13
CA ARG A 629 -13.11 3.56 22.10
C ARG A 629 -12.60 4.00 20.75
N ASN A 630 -11.99 3.09 20.01
CA ASN A 630 -11.49 3.38 18.68
C ASN A 630 -11.92 2.29 17.69
N SER A 631 -12.92 2.60 16.86
CA SER A 631 -13.44 1.75 15.80
C SER A 631 -13.12 2.26 14.39
N VAL A 632 -12.16 3.18 14.27
CA VAL A 632 -11.75 3.80 13.01
C VAL A 632 -11.16 2.75 12.07
N ASP A 633 -11.53 2.79 10.79
CA ASP A 633 -11.11 1.82 9.77
C ASP A 633 -9.65 1.99 9.32
N GLN A 634 -9.15 3.23 9.28
CA GLN A 634 -7.80 3.55 8.81
C GLN A 634 -7.17 4.69 9.64
N LEU A 635 -5.85 4.65 9.83
CA LEU A 635 -5.15 5.65 10.65
C LEU A 635 -4.96 6.99 9.93
N ILE A 636 -4.64 7.00 8.64
CA ILE A 636 -4.20 8.20 7.90
C ILE A 636 -5.39 8.95 7.28
N PHE A 637 -6.29 8.24 6.62
CA PHE A 637 -7.47 8.80 5.99
C PHE A 637 -8.71 8.00 6.40
N PRO A 638 -9.18 8.15 7.66
CA PRO A 638 -10.36 7.45 8.14
C PRO A 638 -11.59 7.77 7.29
N ARG A 639 -12.32 6.72 6.91
CA ARG A 639 -13.56 6.84 6.14
C ARG A 639 -14.80 6.52 6.96
N ARG A 640 -14.65 5.62 7.94
CA ARG A 640 -15.75 5.14 8.79
C ARG A 640 -15.26 4.91 10.21
N GLY A 641 -16.22 4.91 11.14
CA GLY A 641 -15.97 4.63 12.53
C GLY A 641 -15.86 5.87 13.39
N SER A 642 -15.55 5.65 14.64
CA SER A 642 -15.43 6.71 15.64
C SER A 642 -14.25 6.45 16.58
N ASN A 643 -13.71 7.54 17.08
CA ASN A 643 -12.70 7.52 18.14
C ASN A 643 -13.15 8.51 19.23
N PHE A 644 -13.41 8.03 20.43
CA PHE A 644 -13.69 8.91 21.56
C PHE A 644 -12.89 8.52 22.78
N SER A 645 -12.66 9.50 23.64
CA SER A 645 -12.04 9.29 24.95
C SER A 645 -12.64 10.23 25.99
N LEU A 646 -12.93 9.70 27.15
CA LEU A 646 -13.28 10.43 28.35
C LEU A 646 -12.17 10.19 29.38
N SER A 647 -11.54 11.24 29.86
CA SER A 647 -10.50 11.13 30.88
C SER A 647 -10.82 11.99 32.10
N LEU A 648 -10.46 11.47 33.24
CA LEU A 648 -10.51 12.14 34.54
C LEU A 648 -9.11 12.07 35.15
N LYS A 649 -8.52 13.22 35.43
CA LYS A 649 -7.35 13.33 36.30
C LYS A 649 -7.79 13.88 37.63
N VAL A 650 -7.35 13.27 38.72
CA VAL A 650 -7.59 13.72 40.08
C VAL A 650 -6.30 13.71 40.89
N THR A 651 -6.10 14.73 41.66
CA THR A 651 -5.03 14.78 42.66
C THR A 651 -5.60 14.44 44.04
N PRO A 652 -4.79 14.03 45.00
CA PRO A 652 -5.23 14.03 46.40
C PRO A 652 -5.63 15.45 46.84
N PRO A 653 -6.63 15.58 47.72
CA PRO A 653 -7.03 16.89 48.27
C PRO A 653 -6.04 17.29 49.42
N PHE A 654 -4.86 17.75 49.03
CA PHE A 654 -3.76 18.07 49.93
C PHE A 654 -4.14 19.12 50.96
N SER A 655 -5.01 20.08 50.60
CA SER A 655 -5.52 21.13 51.47
C SER A 655 -6.33 20.61 52.68
N LEU A 656 -6.76 19.36 52.65
CA LEU A 656 -7.41 18.75 53.82
C LEU A 656 -6.42 18.22 54.84
N PHE A 657 -5.13 18.13 54.52
CA PHE A 657 -4.10 17.48 55.32
C PHE A 657 -2.96 18.42 55.71
N ASP A 658 -2.88 19.64 55.14
CA ASP A 658 -1.77 20.56 55.38
C ASP A 658 -1.96 21.44 56.64
N GLY A 659 -3.16 21.43 57.24
CA GLY A 659 -3.47 22.18 58.46
C GLY A 659 -3.63 23.68 58.26
N THR A 660 -3.73 24.17 57.02
CA THR A 660 -3.87 25.59 56.70
C THR A 660 -5.35 25.97 56.72
N GLU A 661 -5.77 26.80 57.68
CA GLU A 661 -7.16 27.27 57.76
C GLU A 661 -7.44 28.46 56.85
N ASP A 662 -6.45 29.37 56.70
CA ASP A 662 -6.59 30.59 55.88
C ASP A 662 -5.47 30.72 54.83
N TYR A 663 -5.82 30.43 53.59
CA TYR A 663 -4.94 30.59 52.44
C TYR A 663 -4.69 32.02 51.98
N SER A 664 -5.40 33.03 52.52
CA SER A 664 -5.20 34.41 52.14
C SER A 664 -3.87 34.97 52.61
N THR A 665 -3.33 34.40 53.70
CA THR A 665 -2.07 34.80 54.32
C THR A 665 -0.87 34.02 53.84
N VAL A 666 -1.06 32.96 53.10
CA VAL A 666 -0.02 32.03 52.62
C VAL A 666 0.51 32.50 51.27
N SER A 667 1.83 32.43 51.08
CA SER A 667 2.43 32.74 49.76
C SER A 667 1.93 31.79 48.67
N ASP A 668 1.85 32.25 47.44
CA ASP A 668 1.41 31.41 46.27
C ASP A 668 2.35 30.21 46.05
N GLN A 669 3.63 30.34 46.37
CA GLN A 669 4.58 29.22 46.33
C GLN A 669 4.20 28.11 47.31
N GLU A 670 3.75 28.46 48.48
CA GLU A 670 3.35 27.48 49.49
C GLU A 670 1.97 26.93 49.22
N LYS A 671 1.02 27.76 48.77
CA LYS A 671 -0.32 27.34 48.28
C LYS A 671 -0.24 26.26 47.24
N PHE A 672 0.67 26.41 46.25
CA PHE A 672 0.78 25.51 45.12
C PHE A 672 1.99 24.57 45.21
N LYS A 673 2.56 24.35 46.41
CA LYS A 673 3.62 23.37 46.61
C LYS A 673 3.21 21.95 46.24
N PHE A 674 1.95 21.59 46.51
CA PHE A 674 1.26 20.43 45.95
C PHE A 674 0.02 20.89 45.21
N ILE A 675 -0.04 20.60 43.89
CA ILE A 675 -1.15 21.03 43.04
C ILE A 675 -2.38 20.18 43.32
N GLU A 676 -3.50 20.83 43.56
CA GLU A 676 -4.76 20.19 43.86
C GLU A 676 -5.79 20.54 42.76
N TYR A 677 -6.36 19.52 42.13
CA TYR A 677 -7.39 19.69 41.13
C TYR A 677 -8.09 18.37 40.72
N TYR A 678 -9.24 18.51 40.12
CA TYR A 678 -9.85 17.52 39.26
C TYR A 678 -10.02 18.06 37.84
N LYS A 679 -9.76 17.21 36.82
CA LYS A 679 -9.78 17.63 35.44
C LYS A 679 -10.49 16.58 34.58
N TRP A 680 -11.59 16.97 33.98
CA TRP A 680 -12.31 16.18 33.01
C TRP A 680 -11.95 16.60 31.59
N LYS A 681 -11.79 15.63 30.70
CA LYS A 681 -11.63 15.88 29.29
C LYS A 681 -12.43 14.89 28.49
N TYR A 682 -13.18 15.37 27.52
CA TYR A 682 -13.87 14.61 26.53
C TYR A 682 -13.38 14.97 25.15
N LYS A 683 -13.05 13.97 24.34
CA LYS A 683 -12.70 14.11 22.91
C LYS A 683 -13.44 13.05 22.14
N SER A 684 -14.06 13.44 21.02
CA SER A 684 -14.67 12.50 20.09
C SER A 684 -14.44 12.93 18.66
N SER A 685 -14.28 11.94 17.78
CA SER A 685 -14.18 12.12 16.34
C SER A 685 -15.01 11.06 15.64
N TRP A 686 -15.77 11.47 14.62
CA TRP A 686 -16.65 10.63 13.85
C TRP A 686 -16.35 10.80 12.38
N TYR A 687 -16.34 9.70 11.61
CA TYR A 687 -16.00 9.69 10.21
C TYR A 687 -17.13 9.04 9.40
N SER A 688 -17.61 9.77 8.39
CA SER A 688 -18.71 9.34 7.50
C SER A 688 -18.30 9.57 6.04
N ALA A 689 -18.13 8.49 5.30
CA ALA A 689 -17.80 8.56 3.89
C ALA A 689 -19.07 8.76 3.04
N PHE A 690 -19.12 9.83 2.25
CA PHE A 690 -20.13 10.00 1.20
C PHE A 690 -19.76 9.24 -0.08
N THR A 691 -18.45 9.15 -0.35
CA THR A 691 -17.86 8.36 -1.45
C THR A 691 -16.51 7.83 -0.99
N ASP A 692 -15.87 6.95 -1.77
CA ASP A 692 -14.52 6.45 -1.49
C ASP A 692 -13.47 7.57 -1.27
N LYS A 693 -13.75 8.77 -1.79
CA LYS A 693 -12.82 9.91 -1.74
C LYS A 693 -13.29 11.09 -0.92
N LEU A 694 -14.57 11.16 -0.59
CA LEU A 694 -15.16 12.28 0.12
C LEU A 694 -15.67 11.82 1.48
N VAL A 695 -15.11 12.39 2.55
CA VAL A 695 -15.39 12.03 3.94
C VAL A 695 -15.72 13.29 4.74
N LEU A 696 -16.79 13.23 5.53
CA LEU A 696 -17.05 14.18 6.60
C LEU A 696 -16.41 13.66 7.89
N ALA A 697 -15.56 14.48 8.50
CA ALA A 697 -15.02 14.25 9.84
C ALA A 697 -15.56 15.32 10.79
N THR A 698 -16.20 14.91 11.86
CA THR A 698 -16.67 15.81 12.92
C THR A 698 -15.95 15.50 14.21
N LYS A 699 -15.56 16.55 14.96
CA LYS A 699 -14.87 16.41 16.24
C LYS A 699 -15.52 17.29 17.29
N ILE A 700 -15.56 16.79 18.51
CA ILE A 700 -16.00 17.52 19.71
C ILE A 700 -14.93 17.34 20.77
N GLU A 701 -14.47 18.45 21.34
CA GLU A 701 -13.53 18.47 22.45
C GLU A 701 -14.08 19.36 23.57
N MET A 702 -14.01 18.90 24.81
CA MET A 702 -14.43 19.64 25.99
C MET A 702 -13.47 19.34 27.14
N GLY A 703 -13.24 20.32 27.99
CA GLY A 703 -12.48 20.16 29.21
C GLY A 703 -13.00 21.02 30.32
N LEU A 704 -12.90 20.49 31.53
CA LEU A 704 -13.24 21.14 32.79
C LEU A 704 -12.13 20.92 33.79
N LEU A 705 -11.62 21.96 34.38
CA LEU A 705 -10.64 21.98 35.44
C LEU A 705 -11.27 22.64 36.68
N GLY A 706 -11.28 21.94 37.81
CA GLY A 706 -11.83 22.47 39.05
C GLY A 706 -10.87 22.24 40.25
N ALA A 707 -11.08 22.97 41.30
CA ALA A 707 -10.41 22.81 42.60
C ALA A 707 -11.36 22.16 43.59
N TYR A 708 -10.84 21.49 44.63
CA TYR A 708 -11.63 20.95 45.71
C TYR A 708 -11.90 22.01 46.80
N ASN A 709 -10.92 22.92 46.98
CA ASN A 709 -10.98 23.98 47.95
C ASN A 709 -11.06 25.35 47.23
N ASN A 710 -12.16 26.05 47.42
CA ASN A 710 -12.38 27.36 46.78
C ASN A 710 -11.44 28.44 47.33
N ASN A 711 -10.98 28.32 48.59
CA ASN A 711 -10.06 29.28 49.20
C ASN A 711 -8.63 29.15 48.65
N LEU A 712 -8.24 27.92 48.26
CA LEU A 712 -6.99 27.67 47.54
C LEU A 712 -7.09 28.15 46.08
N GLY A 713 -8.28 28.01 45.45
CA GLY A 713 -8.51 28.34 44.04
C GLY A 713 -7.94 27.32 43.08
N VAL A 714 -8.17 27.55 41.78
CA VAL A 714 -7.67 26.69 40.72
C VAL A 714 -6.19 26.97 40.44
N ALA A 715 -5.38 25.93 40.49
CA ALA A 715 -3.94 26.02 40.21
C ALA A 715 -3.62 26.74 38.90
N PRO A 716 -2.53 27.48 38.83
CA PRO A 716 -2.09 28.14 37.61
C PRO A 716 -1.63 27.15 36.52
N PHE A 717 -1.37 25.90 36.88
CA PHE A 717 -1.00 24.84 35.99
C PHE A 717 -2.22 24.09 35.47
N GLU A 718 -2.06 23.32 34.38
CA GLU A 718 -3.10 22.47 33.75
C GLU A 718 -4.29 23.26 33.14
N ARG A 719 -4.23 24.59 33.05
CA ARG A 719 -5.28 25.42 32.46
C ARG A 719 -5.29 25.32 30.94
N PHE A 720 -6.45 25.61 30.33
CA PHE A 720 -6.67 25.50 28.88
C PHE A 720 -6.39 26.83 28.17
N TYR A 721 -5.63 26.78 27.07
CA TYR A 721 -5.32 27.91 26.25
C TYR A 721 -5.78 27.64 24.81
N VAL A 722 -6.78 28.36 24.34
CA VAL A 722 -7.45 28.15 23.05
C VAL A 722 -7.03 29.21 22.04
N GLY A 723 -6.76 28.80 20.82
CA GLY A 723 -6.39 29.66 19.67
C GLY A 723 -5.14 29.16 18.96
N GLY A 724 -5.03 29.53 17.69
CA GLY A 724 -3.87 29.20 16.86
C GLY A 724 -3.81 27.77 16.36
N ASP A 725 -2.60 27.32 16.11
CA ASP A 725 -2.31 25.99 15.60
C ASP A 725 -2.15 24.92 16.69
N GLY A 726 -2.24 25.30 17.96
CA GLY A 726 -1.97 24.42 19.08
C GLY A 726 -0.47 24.13 19.29
N LEU A 727 0.37 24.75 18.50
CA LEU A 727 1.82 24.77 18.59
C LEU A 727 2.25 26.13 19.09
N SER A 728 1.83 26.54 20.26
CA SER A 728 2.10 27.91 20.73
C SER A 728 3.53 28.26 20.42
N GLY A 729 3.80 29.44 19.90
CA GLY A 729 5.06 29.99 19.47
C GLY A 729 6.40 29.45 20.01
N MET A 730 6.38 28.43 20.80
CA MET A 730 7.48 27.75 21.43
C MET A 730 7.53 26.24 21.19
N GLY A 731 6.84 25.70 20.16
CA GLY A 731 6.83 24.26 19.92
C GLY A 731 6.05 23.47 20.98
N MET A 732 6.19 22.14 21.01
CA MET A 732 5.54 21.27 22.00
C MET A 732 6.07 21.56 23.42
N VAL A 733 5.54 22.59 24.06
CA VAL A 733 6.01 23.02 25.37
C VAL A 733 5.23 22.28 26.46
N TYR A 734 5.90 21.42 27.19
CA TYR A 734 5.44 20.95 28.48
C TYR A 734 5.80 22.03 29.53
N ASP A 735 4.95 23.03 29.66
CA ASP A 735 5.11 24.11 30.63
C ASP A 735 3.95 24.18 31.63
N GLY A 736 3.14 23.12 31.66
CA GLY A 736 1.96 23.06 32.52
C GLY A 736 0.70 23.66 31.89
N ARG A 737 0.77 24.23 30.69
CA ARG A 737 -0.37 24.73 29.92
C ARG A 737 -0.92 23.65 29.00
N GLU A 738 -2.22 23.62 28.79
CA GLU A 738 -2.84 22.78 27.78
C GLU A 738 -3.34 23.60 26.59
N LEU A 739 -2.66 23.43 25.46
CA LEU A 739 -2.92 24.21 24.25
C LEU A 739 -4.00 23.51 23.41
N ILE A 740 -5.02 24.28 23.04
CA ILE A 740 -6.13 23.81 22.20
C ILE A 740 -6.13 24.63 20.89
N SER A 741 -5.86 23.98 19.79
CA SER A 741 -5.86 24.62 18.49
C SER A 741 -7.24 25.16 18.13
N LEU A 742 -7.30 26.35 17.55
CA LEU A 742 -8.47 26.87 16.84
C LEU A 742 -7.94 27.75 15.70
N ARG A 743 -7.97 27.19 14.49
CA ARG A 743 -7.37 27.79 13.29
C ARG A 743 -8.09 29.08 12.91
N GLY A 744 -7.37 30.05 12.35
CA GLY A 744 -7.91 31.38 12.02
C GLY A 744 -7.83 32.38 13.15
N TYR A 745 -7.25 32.00 14.30
CA TYR A 745 -6.99 32.88 15.43
C TYR A 745 -5.51 32.80 15.81
N SER A 746 -5.00 33.88 16.41
CA SER A 746 -3.65 33.89 16.95
C SER A 746 -3.53 32.95 18.16
N ASN A 747 -2.32 32.47 18.45
CA ASN A 747 -2.07 31.53 19.53
C ASN A 747 -2.58 32.08 20.89
N ASN A 748 -3.36 31.25 21.61
CA ASN A 748 -3.90 31.54 22.93
C ASN A 748 -4.82 32.78 23.02
N SER A 749 -5.22 33.34 21.89
CA SER A 749 -5.90 34.63 21.83
C SER A 749 -7.35 34.59 22.36
N ILE A 750 -7.99 33.42 22.35
CA ILE A 750 -9.40 33.25 22.76
C ILE A 750 -9.49 33.10 24.26
N SER A 751 -8.48 32.55 24.91
CA SER A 751 -8.48 32.32 26.34
C SER A 751 -8.33 33.58 27.19
N PRO A 752 -8.86 33.58 28.42
CA PRO A 752 -8.45 34.53 29.46
C PRO A 752 -6.92 34.56 29.59
N GLN A 753 -6.36 35.68 30.08
CA GLN A 753 -4.89 35.83 30.22
C GLN A 753 -4.27 34.74 31.11
N THR A 754 -4.98 34.35 32.16
CA THR A 754 -4.55 33.29 33.10
C THR A 754 -4.85 31.87 32.61
N GLY A 755 -5.40 31.71 31.39
CA GLY A 755 -5.92 30.45 30.87
C GLY A 755 -7.33 30.13 31.37
N GLY A 756 -8.07 29.34 30.59
CA GLY A 756 -9.42 28.90 30.94
C GLY A 756 -9.40 27.68 31.85
N THR A 757 -10.43 27.57 32.66
CA THR A 757 -10.72 26.35 33.43
C THR A 757 -11.72 25.47 32.71
N ILE A 758 -12.46 26.03 31.75
CA ILE A 758 -13.40 25.31 30.91
C ILE A 758 -13.09 25.67 29.45
N TYR A 759 -13.19 24.68 28.57
CA TYR A 759 -13.19 24.92 27.13
C TYR A 759 -14.14 23.98 26.39
N ASN A 760 -14.60 24.44 25.25
CA ASN A 760 -15.20 23.59 24.24
C ASN A 760 -14.64 23.90 22.85
N LYS A 761 -14.65 22.88 21.99
CA LYS A 761 -14.28 23.00 20.57
C LYS A 761 -15.11 22.03 19.74
N TYR A 762 -15.65 22.53 18.66
CA TYR A 762 -16.37 21.80 17.64
C TYR A 762 -15.64 21.94 16.31
N THR A 763 -15.45 20.86 15.58
CA THR A 763 -14.78 20.86 14.28
C THR A 763 -15.60 20.04 13.28
N ALA A 764 -15.82 20.58 12.09
CA ALA A 764 -16.35 19.88 10.94
C ALA A 764 -15.37 20.01 9.77
N GLU A 765 -14.89 18.90 9.22
CA GLU A 765 -13.96 18.85 8.10
C GLU A 765 -14.54 18.03 6.97
N MET A 766 -14.62 18.60 5.78
CA MET A 766 -14.92 17.89 4.55
C MET A 766 -13.59 17.54 3.86
N ARG A 767 -13.22 16.28 3.87
CA ARG A 767 -11.94 15.76 3.37
C ARG A 767 -12.11 15.13 2.00
N TYR A 768 -11.26 15.50 1.02
CA TYR A 768 -11.26 14.92 -0.31
C TYR A 768 -9.91 14.32 -0.65
N ALA A 769 -9.87 13.00 -0.87
CA ALA A 769 -8.67 12.28 -1.21
C ALA A 769 -8.21 12.59 -2.65
N LEU A 770 -7.02 13.15 -2.78
CA LEU A 770 -6.34 13.37 -4.06
C LEU A 770 -5.55 12.11 -4.46
N SER A 771 -4.83 11.52 -3.51
CA SER A 771 -4.10 10.26 -3.64
C SER A 771 -4.23 9.46 -2.35
N LEU A 772 -4.57 8.17 -2.45
CA LEU A 772 -4.61 7.22 -1.33
C LEU A 772 -3.49 6.17 -1.45
N ASN A 773 -2.42 6.48 -2.19
CA ASN A 773 -1.28 5.60 -2.27
C ASN A 773 -0.59 5.54 -0.89
N PRO A 774 -0.33 4.35 -0.31
CA PRO A 774 0.33 4.20 0.98
C PRO A 774 1.67 4.93 1.11
N SER A 775 2.43 5.03 0.01
CA SER A 775 3.70 5.77 -0.03
C SER A 775 3.55 7.29 -0.09
N SER A 776 2.36 7.81 -0.42
CA SER A 776 2.10 9.25 -0.53
C SER A 776 0.60 9.55 -0.49
N THR A 777 -0.01 9.45 0.68
CA THR A 777 -1.40 9.85 0.87
C THR A 777 -1.51 11.36 0.89
N ILE A 778 -2.34 11.91 -0.01
CA ILE A 778 -2.57 13.35 -0.15
C ILE A 778 -4.08 13.60 -0.15
N TYR A 779 -4.54 14.49 0.70
CA TYR A 779 -5.93 14.94 0.68
C TYR A 779 -6.06 16.43 0.96
N ALA A 780 -7.04 17.05 0.32
CA ALA A 780 -7.46 18.40 0.60
C ALA A 780 -8.63 18.39 1.59
N LEU A 781 -8.79 19.44 2.36
CA LEU A 781 -9.90 19.61 3.28
C LEU A 781 -10.41 21.03 3.30
N GLY A 782 -11.72 21.18 3.52
CA GLY A 782 -12.34 22.41 3.99
C GLY A 782 -12.80 22.20 5.42
N PHE A 783 -12.62 23.18 6.28
CA PHE A 783 -12.98 23.05 7.68
C PHE A 783 -13.81 24.23 8.20
N MET A 784 -14.60 23.96 9.21
CA MET A 784 -15.26 24.93 10.09
C MET A 784 -14.93 24.53 11.53
N GLU A 785 -14.49 25.48 12.33
CA GLU A 785 -14.21 25.29 13.75
C GLU A 785 -14.97 26.32 14.58
N ALA A 786 -15.36 25.95 15.79
CA ALA A 786 -15.99 26.84 16.75
C ALA A 786 -15.54 26.41 18.15
N GLY A 787 -15.12 27.36 18.96
CA GLY A 787 -14.67 27.05 20.32
C GLY A 787 -14.47 28.29 21.17
N ASN A 788 -14.34 28.06 22.47
CA ASN A 788 -14.05 29.13 23.44
C ASN A 788 -13.43 28.55 24.73
N ALA A 789 -12.91 29.44 25.57
CA ALA A 789 -12.45 29.09 26.92
C ALA A 789 -12.98 30.12 27.93
N TRP A 790 -13.33 29.63 29.11
CA TRP A 790 -13.89 30.43 30.20
C TRP A 790 -13.06 30.22 31.49
N ASP A 791 -13.01 31.24 32.32
CA ASP A 791 -12.26 31.27 33.57
C ASP A 791 -13.00 30.58 34.75
N ASN A 792 -14.35 30.47 34.65
CA ASN A 792 -15.18 29.83 35.68
C ASN A 792 -16.45 29.24 35.08
N PHE A 793 -17.17 28.45 35.88
CA PHE A 793 -18.40 27.78 35.46
C PHE A 793 -19.58 28.75 35.30
N ASP A 794 -19.61 29.81 36.07
CA ASP A 794 -20.74 30.78 36.05
C ASP A 794 -20.78 31.52 34.70
N ASN A 795 -19.62 31.73 34.07
CA ASN A 795 -19.49 32.38 32.77
C ASN A 795 -19.61 31.38 31.58
N PHE A 796 -19.78 30.11 31.89
CA PHE A 796 -19.80 29.08 30.83
C PHE A 796 -21.06 29.13 29.98
N ASN A 797 -20.89 29.38 28.69
CA ASN A 797 -21.95 29.32 27.69
C ASN A 797 -21.46 28.39 26.52
N PRO A 798 -21.97 27.15 26.41
CA PRO A 798 -21.50 26.22 25.41
C PRO A 798 -21.71 26.67 23.94
N PHE A 799 -22.60 27.64 23.72
CA PHE A 799 -22.88 28.22 22.39
C PHE A 799 -22.21 29.60 22.19
N GLY A 800 -21.59 30.19 23.24
CA GLY A 800 -20.84 31.42 23.16
C GLY A 800 -19.45 31.19 22.59
N VAL A 801 -19.37 30.68 21.35
CA VAL A 801 -18.15 30.20 20.70
C VAL A 801 -17.61 31.19 19.66
N LYS A 802 -16.30 31.19 19.48
CA LYS A 802 -15.60 31.91 18.41
C LYS A 802 -15.45 30.99 17.22
N ARG A 803 -15.91 31.44 16.03
CA ARG A 803 -16.02 30.62 14.82
C ARG A 803 -14.88 30.91 13.85
N SER A 804 -14.47 29.89 13.13
CA SER A 804 -13.54 30.03 12.01
C SER A 804 -13.90 29.08 10.87
N ALA A 805 -13.41 29.40 9.68
CA ALA A 805 -13.54 28.56 8.51
C ALA A 805 -12.25 28.64 7.68
N GLY A 806 -11.97 27.61 6.90
CA GLY A 806 -10.77 27.59 6.09
C GLY A 806 -10.63 26.36 5.23
N PHE A 807 -9.45 26.25 4.61
CA PHE A 807 -9.09 25.10 3.81
C PHE A 807 -7.66 24.67 4.10
N GLY A 808 -7.34 23.42 3.77
CA GLY A 808 -6.02 22.89 3.99
C GLY A 808 -5.69 21.68 3.11
N VAL A 809 -4.42 21.31 3.16
CA VAL A 809 -3.90 20.11 2.48
C VAL A 809 -3.10 19.30 3.49
N ARG A 810 -3.23 18.00 3.39
CA ARG A 810 -2.46 17.02 4.16
C ARG A 810 -1.68 16.14 3.20
N ILE A 811 -0.39 15.96 3.49
CA ILE A 811 0.54 15.16 2.70
C ILE A 811 1.25 14.21 3.66
N MET A 812 1.03 12.91 3.49
CA MET A 812 1.76 11.90 4.24
C MET A 812 3.07 11.59 3.53
N LEU A 813 4.18 11.80 4.21
CA LEU A 813 5.51 11.48 3.73
C LEU A 813 6.08 10.35 4.60
N PRO A 814 6.51 9.20 4.04
CA PRO A 814 6.87 7.99 4.80
C PRO A 814 7.95 8.20 5.86
N MET A 815 8.89 9.14 5.64
CA MET A 815 9.99 9.40 6.58
C MET A 815 9.75 10.58 7.54
N ILE A 816 8.82 11.48 7.19
CA ILE A 816 8.61 12.76 7.90
C ILE A 816 7.28 12.75 8.66
N GLY A 817 6.33 11.90 8.26
CA GLY A 817 4.98 11.87 8.81
C GLY A 817 3.99 12.75 8.05
N MET A 818 2.90 13.12 8.71
CA MET A 818 1.84 13.95 8.12
C MET A 818 2.28 15.42 8.12
N MET A 819 2.32 16.03 6.95
CA MET A 819 2.51 17.48 6.77
C MET A 819 1.14 18.14 6.54
N GLY A 820 0.85 19.19 7.28
CA GLY A 820 -0.37 19.99 7.18
C GLY A 820 -0.06 21.43 6.78
N LEU A 821 -0.84 21.94 5.83
CA LEU A 821 -0.86 23.33 5.42
C LEU A 821 -2.31 23.80 5.48
N ASP A 822 -2.62 24.75 6.34
CA ASP A 822 -3.96 25.30 6.50
C ASP A 822 -3.93 26.81 6.35
N TYR A 823 -5.00 27.33 5.78
CA TYR A 823 -5.32 28.76 5.81
C TYR A 823 -6.72 28.92 6.38
N GLY A 824 -6.80 29.59 7.53
CA GLY A 824 -8.04 29.77 8.29
C GLY A 824 -8.36 31.24 8.50
N TRP A 825 -9.65 31.57 8.53
CA TRP A 825 -10.18 32.88 8.89
C TRP A 825 -10.97 32.79 10.17
N GLY A 826 -10.58 33.60 11.18
CA GLY A 826 -11.36 33.86 12.37
C GLY A 826 -12.48 34.84 12.02
N LEU A 827 -13.73 34.45 12.31
CA LEU A 827 -14.93 35.17 11.91
C LEU A 827 -15.45 36.12 13.00
N ASP A 828 -15.05 35.90 14.23
CA ASP A 828 -15.53 36.66 15.38
C ASP A 828 -14.39 37.45 16.05
N ASP A 829 -14.64 38.69 16.39
CA ASP A 829 -13.65 39.55 17.06
C ASP A 829 -13.37 39.10 18.50
N ILE A 830 -12.14 39.34 18.95
CA ILE A 830 -11.70 39.08 20.31
C ILE A 830 -11.57 40.40 21.04
N ALA A 831 -12.32 40.59 22.10
CA ALA A 831 -12.30 41.83 22.88
C ALA A 831 -10.87 42.16 23.38
N GLY A 832 -10.42 43.38 23.11
CA GLY A 832 -9.09 43.86 23.50
C GLY A 832 -7.91 43.30 22.66
N ARG A 833 -8.20 42.53 21.57
CA ARG A 833 -7.17 41.95 20.70
C ARG A 833 -7.59 42.00 19.22
N PRO A 834 -7.57 43.18 18.59
CA PRO A 834 -8.11 43.38 17.25
C PRO A 834 -7.42 42.60 16.14
N ASP A 835 -6.13 42.24 16.35
CA ASP A 835 -5.35 41.45 15.37
C ASP A 835 -5.34 39.94 15.65
N ALA A 836 -6.19 39.48 16.55
CA ALA A 836 -6.22 38.08 16.96
C ALA A 836 -6.99 37.16 16.02
N ASN A 837 -7.91 37.73 15.24
CA ASN A 837 -8.71 37.02 14.22
C ASN A 837 -8.28 37.43 12.80
N GLY A 838 -8.95 36.89 11.78
CA GLY A 838 -8.68 37.15 10.38
C GLY A 838 -7.90 36.01 9.70
N GLY A 839 -7.25 36.30 8.59
CA GLY A 839 -6.55 35.30 7.81
C GLY A 839 -5.23 34.87 8.44
N GLN A 840 -5.14 33.58 8.86
CA GLN A 840 -3.98 32.99 9.49
C GLN A 840 -3.49 31.78 8.70
N PHE A 841 -2.18 31.69 8.46
CA PHE A 841 -1.54 30.53 7.86
C PHE A 841 -0.98 29.62 8.96
N HIS A 842 -1.28 28.34 8.86
CA HIS A 842 -0.84 27.34 9.82
C HIS A 842 -0.07 26.24 9.09
N PHE A 843 1.11 25.91 9.59
CA PHE A 843 1.96 24.84 9.09
C PHE A 843 2.25 23.84 10.20
N SER A 844 2.09 22.55 9.90
CA SER A 844 2.42 21.49 10.86
C SER A 844 3.12 20.32 10.19
N ILE A 845 4.02 19.66 10.95
CA ILE A 845 4.65 18.40 10.56
C ILE A 845 4.49 17.42 11.70
N GLY A 846 4.07 16.18 11.38
CA GLY A 846 3.95 15.09 12.35
C GLY A 846 2.70 15.14 13.22
N GLN A 847 1.88 16.19 13.14
CA GLN A 847 0.62 16.31 13.88
C GLN A 847 -0.61 16.21 12.95
N GLN A 848 -1.69 15.62 13.47
CA GLN A 848 -3.05 15.78 12.95
C GLN A 848 -3.77 16.81 13.84
N PHE A 849 -4.31 17.85 13.23
CA PHE A 849 -5.18 18.82 13.91
C PHE A 849 -6.47 18.18 14.41
#